data_6a22b637ec597f74b0381aeae59c389f
#
_entry.id   6a22b637ec597f74b0381aeae59c389f
#
_cell.length_a   1.000
_cell.length_b   1.000
_cell.length_c   1.000
_cell.angle_alpha   90.00
_cell.angle_beta   90.00
_cell.angle_gamma   90.00
#
_symmetry.space_group_name_H-M   'P 1'
#
loop_
_entity.id
_entity.type
_entity.pdbx_description
1 polymer ?
#
loop_
_entity_poly.entity_id
_entity_poly.type
_entity_poly.pdbx_seq_one_letter_code
_entity_poly.pdbx_strand_id
1 'polypeptide(L)'
;MRYLILILFFSTCTLVVAQQTFSFDQNKKISQNGIEIPLPFAVGINASQYQRMDVNADGEEEWVVWDINARRVLVFEEIGGEFKYLPEMSYFFPNDINGFLILADFNLDGRKDLFTSSPFGIKAYKNVSNSGDSFPKWEVAQNFLRLENGSNLTANNLDIPMVLDIDGDGDLDIASFNLGDYIDFYLNTSVERKGTADIDGFAFPEPWWGRFEFCGCGNFSFGITCEGLPMGRLADADESARILHTGGHSVLYSDFDNDGVRDLLLGRDECNSLYYLPNKGTDLEPLFDAFSQDVPDFGTLPDFPIYHAAYPWQNSLIVSSNSSASAGVFKSDFSENVFQISKGSSGLPSKSPFLQSEILDLGENSRPFFKGLSTSGEMIVTANSFVGGRNIGMAHRYVVSGERWELVENDYLGLSQLDFTDLQYFEYLNAANQETYWITGLDTVNNSLRRLVFYGTNPDFGQMKQIFIPNRSPVGQDQIEMFSFEGKDYLLLARQTGELLLFFFDFSNAENIKLVQSDFLGYTDNPGSRNLNVHVVPGKNPSLYAVDQRGVLVYIPDFMNQVERETILVTTSPTATSQSRLGRNTWITSLPKPFTDERDLVLGNTAGGLEYLKFQAEGPLPGEEDLLVKVYPNPNRGSFKLIASQTSSVTLISSLGQEIVGSFELTANSELEITLPLAPGLYIARFTNAEGKSKSQKIVVW
;
A
#
# COMPACT_ATOMS: atom_id res chain seq x y z
N MET A 1 11.44 32.98 67.35
CA MET A 1 10.50 32.75 66.24
C MET A 1 11.20 31.91 65.14
N ARG A 2 10.93 30.61 65.08
CA ARG A 2 11.44 29.71 64.03
C ARG A 2 10.30 29.47 63.03
N TYR A 3 10.45 29.89 61.81
CA TYR A 3 9.53 29.62 60.74
C TYR A 3 9.85 28.24 60.17
N LEU A 4 8.88 27.33 60.26
CA LEU A 4 8.89 26.00 59.62
C LEU A 4 8.35 26.20 58.20
N ILE A 5 9.18 26.05 57.18
CA ILE A 5 8.75 26.05 55.78
C ILE A 5 8.31 24.62 55.45
N LEU A 6 7.02 24.39 55.22
CA LEU A 6 6.45 23.15 54.73
C LEU A 6 6.54 23.14 53.20
N ILE A 7 7.47 22.36 52.64
CA ILE A 7 7.55 22.13 51.19
C ILE A 7 6.57 21.00 50.86
N LEU A 8 5.44 21.37 50.24
CA LEU A 8 4.53 20.38 49.62
C LEU A 8 5.15 19.90 48.31
N PHE A 9 5.61 18.66 48.29
CA PHE A 9 5.91 17.93 47.03
C PHE A 9 4.58 17.58 46.35
N PHE A 10 4.21 18.30 45.29
CA PHE A 10 3.22 17.82 44.33
C PHE A 10 3.91 16.75 43.46
N SER A 11 3.66 15.48 43.72
CA SER A 11 3.95 14.37 42.81
C SER A 11 2.98 14.50 41.66
N THR A 12 3.39 15.11 40.58
CA THR A 12 2.68 14.97 39.30
C THR A 12 2.91 13.54 38.82
N CYS A 13 1.91 12.67 38.99
CA CYS A 13 1.87 11.39 38.36
C CYS A 13 1.64 11.65 36.87
N THR A 14 2.69 11.77 36.09
CA THR A 14 2.59 11.69 34.63
C THR A 14 2.17 10.26 34.31
N LEU A 15 0.94 10.08 33.88
CA LEU A 15 0.51 8.86 33.21
C LEU A 15 1.42 8.73 31.97
N VAL A 16 2.41 7.87 32.05
CA VAL A 16 3.13 7.41 30.87
C VAL A 16 2.13 6.52 30.13
N VAL A 17 1.48 7.06 29.14
CA VAL A 17 0.70 6.24 28.21
C VAL A 17 1.72 5.40 27.44
N ALA A 18 1.62 4.09 27.54
CA ALA A 18 2.51 3.19 26.82
C ALA A 18 2.28 3.36 25.31
N GLN A 19 3.34 3.67 24.59
CA GLN A 19 3.30 3.87 23.13
C GLN A 19 2.92 2.57 22.45
N GLN A 20 1.88 2.58 21.61
CA GLN A 20 1.44 1.39 20.90
C GLN A 20 2.49 0.95 19.88
N THR A 21 2.84 -0.33 19.93
CA THR A 21 3.79 -0.97 19.01
C THR A 21 3.14 -2.14 18.32
N PHE A 22 3.43 -2.30 17.02
CA PHE A 22 2.94 -3.40 16.20
C PHE A 22 4.11 -4.12 15.53
N SER A 23 3.91 -5.38 15.18
CA SER A 23 4.80 -6.13 14.27
C SER A 23 4.02 -6.57 13.04
N PHE A 24 4.72 -6.76 11.93
CA PHE A 24 4.14 -7.39 10.75
C PHE A 24 3.87 -8.87 11.03
N ASP A 25 2.68 -9.37 10.67
CA ASP A 25 2.34 -10.79 10.84
C ASP A 25 2.09 -11.43 9.48
N GLN A 26 3.02 -12.32 9.08
CA GLN A 26 2.95 -13.08 7.83
C GLN A 26 2.43 -14.53 8.06
N ASN A 27 2.02 -14.88 9.30
CA ASN A 27 1.60 -16.24 9.63
C ASN A 27 0.13 -16.51 9.30
N LYS A 28 -0.67 -15.45 9.12
CA LYS A 28 -2.07 -15.57 8.73
C LYS A 28 -2.18 -16.12 7.31
N LYS A 29 -3.16 -16.97 7.08
CA LYS A 29 -3.38 -17.65 5.80
C LYS A 29 -4.69 -17.20 5.19
N ILE A 30 -4.66 -16.90 3.89
CA ILE A 30 -5.88 -16.62 3.11
C ILE A 30 -6.02 -17.70 2.04
N SER A 31 -7.23 -18.23 1.89
CA SER A 31 -7.58 -19.13 0.79
C SER A 31 -8.68 -18.55 -0.08
N GLN A 32 -8.56 -18.77 -1.38
CA GLN A 32 -9.56 -18.42 -2.39
C GLN A 32 -9.87 -19.67 -3.22
N ASN A 33 -11.14 -20.05 -3.31
CA ASN A 33 -11.56 -21.27 -4.04
C ASN A 33 -10.83 -22.55 -3.60
N GLY A 34 -10.45 -22.63 -2.31
CA GLY A 34 -9.70 -23.76 -1.75
C GLY A 34 -8.20 -23.75 -2.05
N ILE A 35 -7.66 -22.72 -2.69
CA ILE A 35 -6.24 -22.52 -2.93
C ILE A 35 -5.70 -21.52 -1.92
N GLU A 36 -4.68 -21.90 -1.16
CA GLU A 36 -3.99 -21.01 -0.22
C GLU A 36 -3.07 -20.05 -0.99
N ILE A 37 -3.15 -18.75 -0.68
CA ILE A 37 -2.28 -17.71 -1.23
C ILE A 37 -0.98 -17.73 -0.42
N PRO A 38 0.21 -17.87 -1.05
CA PRO A 38 1.47 -17.99 -0.33
C PRO A 38 1.82 -16.77 0.53
N LEU A 39 1.63 -15.54 -0.02
CA LEU A 39 1.98 -14.26 0.60
C LEU A 39 0.75 -13.34 0.72
N PRO A 40 -0.25 -13.69 1.56
CA PRO A 40 -1.54 -12.99 1.54
C PRO A 40 -1.48 -11.56 2.11
N PHE A 41 -0.42 -11.19 2.82
CA PHE A 41 -0.24 -9.87 3.44
C PHE A 41 1.00 -9.14 2.92
N ALA A 42 1.35 -9.35 1.64
CA ALA A 42 2.49 -8.72 0.98
C ALA A 42 2.12 -7.43 0.21
N VAL A 43 1.09 -6.71 0.65
CA VAL A 43 0.72 -5.34 0.23
C VAL A 43 0.05 -5.23 -1.15
N GLY A 44 0.30 -6.14 -2.10
CA GLY A 44 -0.08 -5.99 -3.52
C GLY A 44 1.01 -5.30 -4.33
N ILE A 45 0.97 -5.44 -5.65
CA ILE A 45 1.94 -4.86 -6.59
C ILE A 45 1.17 -4.33 -7.81
N ASN A 46 1.33 -3.04 -8.10
CA ASN A 46 0.48 -2.39 -9.09
C ASN A 46 1.28 -1.64 -10.18
N ALA A 47 2.25 -0.81 -9.76
CA ALA A 47 3.10 -0.04 -10.67
C ALA A 47 4.56 -0.15 -10.20
N SER A 48 5.25 -1.20 -10.59
CA SER A 48 6.44 -1.67 -9.88
C SER A 48 7.70 -1.71 -10.75
N GLN A 49 8.82 -1.40 -10.12
CA GLN A 49 10.18 -1.47 -10.66
C GLN A 49 10.96 -2.52 -9.88
N TYR A 50 11.80 -3.28 -10.57
CA TYR A 50 12.49 -4.44 -10.03
C TYR A 50 14.00 -4.24 -10.03
N GLN A 51 14.61 -4.41 -8.86
CA GLN A 51 16.04 -4.38 -8.65
C GLN A 51 16.47 -5.55 -7.76
N ARG A 52 17.76 -5.82 -7.73
CA ARG A 52 18.35 -6.85 -6.85
C ARG A 52 19.40 -6.21 -5.95
N MET A 53 19.48 -6.64 -4.69
CA MET A 53 20.48 -6.20 -3.75
C MET A 53 20.52 -7.17 -2.57
N ASP A 54 21.71 -7.48 -2.04
CA ASP A 54 21.86 -8.13 -0.74
C ASP A 54 21.48 -7.13 0.37
N VAL A 55 20.23 -7.22 0.85
CA VAL A 55 19.66 -6.27 1.82
C VAL A 55 19.93 -6.72 3.25
N ASN A 56 20.08 -8.02 3.49
CA ASN A 56 20.21 -8.60 4.82
C ASN A 56 21.66 -9.01 5.16
N ALA A 57 22.61 -8.80 4.23
CA ALA A 57 24.03 -9.12 4.33
C ALA A 57 24.33 -10.64 4.53
N ASP A 58 23.54 -11.52 3.91
CA ASP A 58 23.74 -12.95 3.93
C ASP A 58 24.55 -13.48 2.72
N GLY A 59 24.79 -12.63 1.73
CA GLY A 59 25.56 -12.89 0.51
C GLY A 59 24.71 -13.30 -0.68
N GLU A 60 23.40 -13.41 -0.53
CA GLU A 60 22.44 -13.60 -1.62
C GLU A 60 21.69 -12.26 -1.85
N GLU A 61 21.23 -12.03 -3.07
CA GLU A 61 20.49 -10.79 -3.37
C GLU A 61 18.99 -11.03 -3.26
N GLU A 62 18.29 -10.16 -2.52
CA GLU A 62 16.84 -10.07 -2.50
C GLU A 62 16.30 -9.28 -3.69
N TRP A 63 15.03 -9.50 -3.99
CA TRP A 63 14.25 -8.63 -4.85
C TRP A 63 13.86 -7.36 -4.11
N VAL A 64 14.27 -6.22 -4.63
CA VAL A 64 13.87 -4.89 -4.17
C VAL A 64 12.89 -4.33 -5.19
N VAL A 65 11.64 -4.22 -4.79
CA VAL A 65 10.52 -3.78 -5.64
C VAL A 65 10.07 -2.40 -5.19
N TRP A 66 10.12 -1.42 -6.09
CA TRP A 66 9.60 -0.08 -5.85
C TRP A 66 8.23 0.06 -6.48
N ASP A 67 7.16 0.13 -5.68
CA ASP A 67 5.83 0.43 -6.17
C ASP A 67 5.55 1.94 -6.13
N ILE A 68 5.41 2.54 -7.32
CA ILE A 68 5.19 3.99 -7.48
C ILE A 68 3.83 4.40 -6.95
N ASN A 69 2.80 3.56 -7.11
CA ASN A 69 1.44 3.85 -6.66
C ASN A 69 1.35 3.88 -5.14
N ALA A 70 1.82 2.84 -4.49
CA ALA A 70 1.85 2.75 -3.04
C ALA A 70 2.95 3.66 -2.43
N ARG A 71 3.94 4.09 -3.22
CA ARG A 71 5.16 4.78 -2.76
C ARG A 71 5.88 3.98 -1.69
N ARG A 72 6.17 2.74 -2.03
CA ARG A 72 6.70 1.78 -1.07
C ARG A 72 7.76 0.90 -1.68
N VAL A 73 8.84 0.67 -0.94
CA VAL A 73 9.81 -0.38 -1.25
C VAL A 73 9.29 -1.68 -0.62
N LEU A 74 9.23 -2.73 -1.40
CA LEU A 74 8.92 -4.09 -0.96
C LEU A 74 10.17 -4.93 -1.14
N VAL A 75 10.47 -5.82 -0.19
CA VAL A 75 11.64 -6.70 -0.26
C VAL A 75 11.20 -8.14 -0.17
N PHE A 76 11.66 -8.96 -1.13
CA PHE A 76 11.34 -10.39 -1.18
C PHE A 76 12.63 -11.20 -1.28
N GLU A 77 12.77 -12.17 -0.39
CA GLU A 77 13.78 -13.22 -0.47
C GLU A 77 13.26 -14.34 -1.37
N GLU A 78 14.10 -14.87 -2.26
CA GLU A 78 13.76 -16.01 -3.13
C GLU A 78 14.60 -17.21 -2.76
N ILE A 79 13.97 -18.26 -2.24
CA ILE A 79 14.63 -19.50 -1.81
C ILE A 79 14.05 -20.68 -2.59
N GLY A 80 14.84 -21.26 -3.50
CA GLY A 80 14.40 -22.43 -4.25
C GLY A 80 13.19 -22.20 -5.19
N GLY A 81 12.94 -20.96 -5.57
CA GLY A 81 11.81 -20.56 -6.42
C GLY A 81 10.54 -20.21 -5.64
N GLU A 82 10.59 -20.20 -4.31
CA GLU A 82 9.52 -19.69 -3.44
C GLU A 82 9.91 -18.31 -2.91
N PHE A 83 8.95 -17.38 -2.87
CA PHE A 83 9.16 -16.05 -2.35
C PHE A 83 8.77 -15.96 -0.86
N LYS A 84 9.51 -15.12 -0.14
CA LYS A 84 9.20 -14.73 1.23
C LYS A 84 9.24 -13.21 1.34
N TYR A 85 8.16 -12.61 1.79
CA TYR A 85 8.08 -11.16 2.01
C TYR A 85 8.79 -10.76 3.29
N LEU A 86 9.61 -9.71 3.21
CA LEU A 86 10.40 -9.14 4.31
C LEU A 86 9.98 -7.68 4.57
N PRO A 87 8.81 -7.42 5.18
CA PRO A 87 8.26 -6.07 5.33
C PRO A 87 9.16 -5.12 6.11
N GLU A 88 9.90 -5.62 7.09
CA GLU A 88 10.80 -4.85 7.93
C GLU A 88 11.96 -4.23 7.12
N MET A 89 12.40 -4.90 6.06
CA MET A 89 13.53 -4.47 5.24
C MET A 89 13.26 -3.15 4.52
N SER A 90 12.00 -2.83 4.23
CA SER A 90 11.61 -1.56 3.62
C SER A 90 12.03 -0.34 4.47
N TYR A 91 12.14 -0.52 5.79
CA TYR A 91 12.48 0.55 6.73
C TYR A 91 13.94 0.97 6.71
N PHE A 92 14.79 0.17 6.08
CA PHE A 92 16.20 0.46 5.90
C PHE A 92 16.51 1.20 4.60
N PHE A 93 15.51 1.48 3.76
CA PHE A 93 15.64 2.34 2.59
C PHE A 93 15.31 3.79 2.92
N PRO A 94 15.84 4.77 2.15
CA PRO A 94 15.46 6.18 2.28
C PRO A 94 13.95 6.39 2.15
N ASN A 95 13.40 7.35 2.89
CA ASN A 95 11.95 7.60 2.92
C ASN A 95 11.47 8.61 1.85
N ASP A 96 12.36 9.15 1.08
CA ASP A 96 12.10 10.15 0.04
C ASP A 96 12.35 9.62 -1.39
N ILE A 97 12.41 8.30 -1.55
CA ILE A 97 12.42 7.67 -2.88
C ILE A 97 11.17 8.12 -3.64
N ASN A 98 11.37 8.51 -4.89
CA ASN A 98 10.30 9.00 -5.75
C ASN A 98 10.63 8.75 -7.23
N GLY A 99 9.60 8.57 -8.07
CA GLY A 99 9.72 8.31 -9.51
C GLY A 99 10.35 6.96 -9.81
N PHE A 100 11.64 6.82 -9.66
CA PHE A 100 12.37 5.57 -9.88
C PHE A 100 13.27 5.19 -8.70
N LEU A 101 13.62 3.89 -8.66
CA LEU A 101 14.64 3.33 -7.80
C LEU A 101 15.59 2.51 -8.66
N ILE A 102 16.87 2.92 -8.73
CA ILE A 102 17.92 2.17 -9.42
C ILE A 102 19.04 1.89 -8.42
N LEU A 103 19.52 0.65 -8.41
CA LEU A 103 20.61 0.18 -7.54
C LEU A 103 21.83 -0.15 -8.40
N ALA A 104 22.92 0.62 -8.23
CA ALA A 104 24.19 0.46 -8.95
C ALA A 104 25.34 0.93 -8.08
N ASP A 105 26.49 0.26 -8.17
CA ASP A 105 27.71 0.60 -7.42
C ASP A 105 28.49 1.70 -8.16
N PHE A 106 28.34 2.96 -7.75
CA PHE A 106 28.96 4.10 -8.44
C PHE A 106 30.41 4.34 -8.00
N ASN A 107 30.86 3.71 -6.94
CA ASN A 107 32.20 3.95 -6.38
C ASN A 107 33.09 2.71 -6.36
N LEU A 108 32.63 1.60 -6.94
CA LEU A 108 33.29 0.31 -7.07
C LEU A 108 33.74 -0.29 -5.72
N ASP A 109 32.96 -0.04 -4.66
CA ASP A 109 33.24 -0.61 -3.34
C ASP A 109 32.57 -1.99 -3.11
N GLY A 110 31.88 -2.51 -4.11
CA GLY A 110 31.22 -3.81 -4.12
C GLY A 110 29.82 -3.79 -3.50
N ARG A 111 29.30 -2.64 -3.14
CA ARG A 111 27.95 -2.45 -2.62
C ARG A 111 27.14 -1.59 -3.57
N LYS A 112 25.91 -1.98 -3.82
CA LYS A 112 25.02 -1.17 -4.64
C LYS A 112 24.61 0.09 -3.89
N ASP A 113 24.76 1.22 -4.55
CA ASP A 113 24.28 2.53 -4.16
C ASP A 113 22.88 2.75 -4.74
N LEU A 114 22.19 3.82 -4.36
CA LEU A 114 20.80 4.07 -4.76
C LEU A 114 20.65 5.40 -5.49
N PHE A 115 20.00 5.35 -6.65
CA PHE A 115 19.58 6.51 -7.43
C PHE A 115 18.05 6.62 -7.42
N THR A 116 17.55 7.84 -7.29
CA THR A 116 16.11 8.15 -7.33
C THR A 116 15.87 9.53 -7.89
N SER A 117 14.65 9.84 -8.31
CA SER A 117 14.35 11.16 -8.82
C SER A 117 14.33 12.22 -7.70
N SER A 118 14.67 13.45 -8.08
CA SER A 118 14.52 14.62 -7.22
C SER A 118 13.82 15.74 -8.00
N PRO A 119 13.30 16.79 -7.34
CA PRO A 119 12.65 17.90 -8.04
C PRO A 119 13.55 18.62 -9.06
N PHE A 120 14.86 18.40 -9.03
CA PHE A 120 15.86 19.07 -9.86
C PHE A 120 16.70 18.11 -10.71
N GLY A 121 16.34 16.83 -10.78
CA GLY A 121 17.05 15.81 -11.53
C GLY A 121 17.15 14.48 -10.77
N ILE A 122 18.35 13.94 -10.62
CA ILE A 122 18.62 12.65 -10.00
C ILE A 122 19.33 12.88 -8.66
N LYS A 123 18.84 12.22 -7.61
CA LYS A 123 19.45 12.14 -6.29
C LYS A 123 20.17 10.80 -6.14
N ALA A 124 21.33 10.79 -5.48
CA ALA A 124 22.05 9.57 -5.18
C ALA A 124 22.36 9.42 -3.70
N TYR A 125 22.26 8.19 -3.22
CA TYR A 125 22.65 7.77 -1.89
C TYR A 125 23.80 6.76 -1.99
N LYS A 126 24.82 6.96 -1.17
CA LYS A 126 25.88 5.98 -0.97
C LYS A 126 25.49 4.95 0.08
N ASN A 127 25.73 3.70 -0.23
CA ASN A 127 25.65 2.62 0.75
C ASN A 127 26.93 2.61 1.60
N VAL A 128 26.79 3.01 2.87
CA VAL A 128 27.90 3.08 3.83
C VAL A 128 27.89 1.94 4.85
N SER A 129 27.21 0.84 4.54
CA SER A 129 27.18 -0.36 5.38
C SER A 129 28.60 -0.94 5.55
N ASN A 130 28.88 -1.50 6.71
CA ASN A 130 30.10 -2.24 6.96
C ASN A 130 29.83 -3.74 6.86
N SER A 131 30.88 -4.54 6.71
CA SER A 131 30.81 -6.01 6.60
C SER A 131 30.18 -6.73 7.81
N GLY A 132 29.82 -6.04 8.87
CA GLY A 132 29.13 -6.59 10.04
C GLY A 132 27.74 -6.00 10.26
N ASP A 133 27.28 -5.13 9.38
CA ASP A 133 25.94 -4.57 9.45
C ASP A 133 24.92 -5.55 8.83
N SER A 134 23.82 -5.78 9.51
CA SER A 134 22.75 -6.68 9.03
C SER A 134 21.77 -5.99 8.09
N PHE A 135 21.92 -4.69 7.83
CA PHE A 135 21.00 -3.89 7.03
C PHE A 135 21.74 -2.75 6.33
N PRO A 136 21.27 -2.28 5.17
CA PRO A 136 21.88 -1.19 4.45
C PRO A 136 21.79 0.12 5.22
N LYS A 137 22.85 0.91 5.12
CA LYS A 137 22.95 2.27 5.68
C LYS A 137 23.25 3.24 4.56
N TRP A 138 22.49 4.31 4.49
CA TRP A 138 22.55 5.26 3.38
C TRP A 138 23.00 6.62 3.85
N GLU A 139 23.91 7.22 3.11
CA GLU A 139 24.26 8.63 3.20
C GLU A 139 23.95 9.33 1.88
N VAL A 140 23.46 10.56 1.93
CA VAL A 140 23.25 11.35 0.70
C VAL A 140 24.59 11.66 0.07
N ALA A 141 24.88 11.07 -1.09
CA ALA A 141 26.07 11.38 -1.88
C ALA A 141 25.87 12.68 -2.65
N GLN A 142 24.75 12.79 -3.38
CA GLN A 142 24.36 14.00 -4.10
C GLN A 142 22.85 14.24 -3.98
N ASN A 143 22.43 15.44 -3.59
CA ASN A 143 21.00 15.80 -3.60
C ASN A 143 20.44 15.90 -5.01
N PHE A 144 21.30 16.21 -5.97
CA PHE A 144 21.07 16.17 -7.42
C PHE A 144 22.42 16.07 -8.11
N LEU A 145 22.51 15.22 -9.10
CA LEU A 145 23.73 15.06 -9.91
C LEU A 145 24.03 16.34 -10.66
N ARG A 146 25.32 16.58 -10.91
CA ARG A 146 25.81 17.85 -11.51
C ARG A 146 26.69 17.61 -12.71
N LEU A 147 26.62 18.53 -13.63
CA LEU A 147 27.60 18.68 -14.68
C LEU A 147 28.89 19.31 -14.12
N GLU A 148 30.00 19.15 -14.82
CA GLU A 148 31.32 19.73 -14.43
C GLU A 148 31.28 21.25 -14.18
N ASN A 149 30.39 21.96 -14.85
CA ASN A 149 30.23 23.41 -14.66
C ASN A 149 29.41 23.77 -13.41
N GLY A 150 28.90 22.75 -12.66
CA GLY A 150 28.11 22.90 -11.44
C GLY A 150 26.59 23.06 -11.68
N SER A 151 26.10 23.05 -12.93
CA SER A 151 24.68 23.02 -13.23
C SER A 151 24.12 21.62 -12.95
N ASN A 152 22.79 21.50 -12.75
CA ASN A 152 22.17 20.23 -12.50
C ASN A 152 22.13 19.37 -13.79
N LEU A 153 22.38 18.08 -13.65
CA LEU A 153 21.96 17.08 -14.62
C LEU A 153 20.43 16.97 -14.54
N THR A 154 19.75 17.26 -15.64
CA THR A 154 18.29 17.27 -15.68
C THR A 154 17.75 15.91 -16.10
N ALA A 155 16.74 15.43 -15.42
CA ALA A 155 15.99 14.25 -15.79
C ALA A 155 14.50 14.44 -15.42
N ASN A 156 13.62 13.89 -16.23
CA ASN A 156 12.19 13.90 -15.92
C ASN A 156 11.92 12.91 -14.76
N ASN A 157 11.11 13.29 -13.79
CA ASN A 157 10.77 12.46 -12.64
C ASN A 157 9.80 11.28 -12.96
N LEU A 158 9.29 11.22 -14.17
CA LEU A 158 8.48 10.12 -14.68
C LEU A 158 9.28 9.09 -15.46
N ASP A 159 10.53 9.43 -15.84
CA ASP A 159 11.40 8.53 -16.59
C ASP A 159 12.06 7.52 -15.65
N ILE A 160 12.42 6.36 -16.23
CA ILE A 160 13.37 5.42 -15.66
C ILE A 160 14.64 5.55 -16.49
N PRO A 161 15.62 6.33 -16.03
CA PRO A 161 16.87 6.57 -16.78
C PRO A 161 17.74 5.32 -16.80
N MET A 162 18.66 5.27 -17.73
CA MET A 162 19.75 4.30 -17.70
C MET A 162 20.87 4.85 -16.83
N VAL A 163 21.40 4.00 -15.94
CA VAL A 163 22.58 4.26 -15.10
C VAL A 163 23.50 3.06 -15.27
N LEU A 164 24.56 3.21 -16.06
CA LEU A 164 25.39 2.09 -16.49
C LEU A 164 26.78 2.60 -16.94
N ASP A 165 27.84 1.84 -16.68
CA ASP A 165 29.17 2.03 -17.30
C ASP A 165 29.06 1.69 -18.80
N ILE A 166 29.06 2.72 -19.66
CA ILE A 166 28.83 2.58 -21.09
C ILE A 166 30.15 2.56 -21.86
N ASP A 167 31.13 3.36 -21.46
CA ASP A 167 32.44 3.41 -22.11
C ASP A 167 33.44 2.38 -21.56
N GLY A 168 33.12 1.71 -20.47
CA GLY A 168 33.89 0.61 -19.90
C GLY A 168 35.06 1.06 -19.03
N ASP A 169 35.08 2.30 -18.55
CA ASP A 169 36.14 2.83 -17.69
C ASP A 169 35.91 2.59 -16.19
N GLY A 170 34.70 2.16 -15.83
CA GLY A 170 34.30 1.73 -14.49
C GLY A 170 33.47 2.75 -13.72
N ASP A 171 33.29 3.99 -14.21
CA ASP A 171 32.32 4.88 -13.61
C ASP A 171 30.94 4.80 -14.31
N LEU A 172 29.89 5.28 -13.67
CA LEU A 172 28.52 5.11 -14.18
C LEU A 172 28.07 6.34 -14.95
N ASP A 173 27.75 6.12 -16.23
CA ASP A 173 27.14 7.11 -17.10
C ASP A 173 25.62 7.15 -16.96
N ILE A 174 25.01 8.20 -17.50
CA ILE A 174 23.55 8.37 -17.46
C ILE A 174 23.03 8.66 -18.87
N ALA A 175 21.97 7.96 -19.27
CA ALA A 175 21.17 8.34 -20.40
C ALA A 175 19.70 8.50 -19.98
N SER A 176 19.10 9.62 -20.33
CA SER A 176 17.73 9.97 -19.98
C SER A 176 17.04 10.68 -21.13
N PHE A 177 15.74 10.49 -21.25
CA PHE A 177 14.96 11.23 -22.23
C PHE A 177 14.93 12.72 -21.93
N ASN A 178 15.06 13.50 -22.98
CA ASN A 178 14.85 14.94 -22.99
C ASN A 178 13.35 15.23 -23.24
N LEU A 179 12.90 16.41 -22.85
CA LEU A 179 11.53 16.88 -23.14
C LEU A 179 11.20 16.95 -24.65
N GLY A 180 12.21 16.87 -25.51
CA GLY A 180 12.07 16.82 -26.98
C GLY A 180 11.99 15.41 -27.57
N ASP A 181 11.73 14.38 -26.75
CA ASP A 181 11.54 12.98 -27.19
C ASP A 181 12.79 12.33 -27.83
N TYR A 182 13.97 12.70 -27.38
CA TYR A 182 15.27 12.08 -27.72
C TYR A 182 16.08 11.84 -26.45
N ILE A 183 17.12 11.03 -26.54
CA ILE A 183 17.99 10.73 -25.40
C ILE A 183 19.14 11.74 -25.33
N ASP A 184 19.31 12.33 -24.16
CA ASP A 184 20.54 13.01 -23.74
C ASP A 184 21.45 11.99 -23.03
N PHE A 185 22.71 11.91 -23.46
CA PHE A 185 23.74 11.10 -22.84
C PHE A 185 24.68 11.99 -22.03
N TYR A 186 24.94 11.60 -20.78
CA TYR A 186 25.81 12.30 -19.85
C TYR A 186 26.96 11.36 -19.50
N LEU A 187 28.12 11.57 -20.13
CA LEU A 187 29.35 10.86 -19.78
C LEU A 187 29.80 11.29 -18.39
N ASN A 188 30.04 10.35 -17.53
CA ASN A 188 30.73 10.58 -16.26
C ASN A 188 32.22 10.86 -16.58
N THR A 189 32.85 11.73 -15.85
CA THR A 189 34.24 12.11 -16.10
C THR A 189 35.12 11.91 -14.86
N SER A 190 34.62 11.15 -13.90
CA SER A 190 35.31 10.99 -12.62
C SER A 190 36.63 10.20 -12.77
N VAL A 191 36.61 9.15 -13.58
CA VAL A 191 37.80 8.31 -13.81
C VAL A 191 38.85 9.10 -14.61
N GLU A 192 38.46 9.81 -15.67
CA GLU A 192 39.39 10.64 -16.47
C GLU A 192 40.01 11.79 -15.66
N ARG A 193 39.22 12.44 -14.79
CA ARG A 193 39.67 13.58 -14.00
C ARG A 193 40.54 13.17 -12.80
N LYS A 194 40.24 12.07 -12.13
CA LYS A 194 40.86 11.71 -10.84
C LYS A 194 41.27 10.23 -10.69
N GLY A 195 41.02 9.42 -11.71
CA GLY A 195 41.41 7.99 -11.71
C GLY A 195 40.62 7.11 -10.75
N THR A 196 39.44 7.54 -10.30
CA THR A 196 38.55 6.78 -9.39
C THR A 196 37.10 7.05 -9.74
N ALA A 197 36.30 6.00 -9.77
CA ALA A 197 34.87 6.10 -9.99
C ALA A 197 34.17 6.89 -8.87
N ASP A 198 33.30 7.79 -9.26
CA ASP A 198 32.49 8.66 -8.39
C ASP A 198 31.31 9.24 -9.23
N ILE A 199 30.49 10.09 -8.63
CA ILE A 199 29.37 10.80 -9.28
C ILE A 199 29.46 12.32 -9.08
N ASP A 200 30.66 12.87 -9.02
CA ASP A 200 30.89 14.26 -8.67
C ASP A 200 30.90 15.23 -9.87
N GLY A 201 30.79 14.75 -11.11
CA GLY A 201 30.70 15.57 -12.29
C GLY A 201 30.52 14.80 -13.59
N PHE A 202 29.56 15.26 -14.37
CA PHE A 202 29.25 14.74 -15.70
C PHE A 202 29.57 15.75 -16.77
N ALA A 203 29.97 15.30 -17.96
CA ALA A 203 30.13 16.14 -19.12
C ALA A 203 28.80 16.80 -19.53
N PHE A 204 28.87 17.81 -20.40
CA PHE A 204 27.65 18.35 -21.02
C PHE A 204 26.94 17.26 -21.81
N PRO A 205 25.59 17.24 -21.80
CA PRO A 205 24.83 16.18 -22.47
C PRO A 205 25.15 16.18 -23.98
N GLU A 206 25.32 14.97 -24.50
CA GLU A 206 25.27 14.69 -25.92
C GLU A 206 23.81 14.45 -26.32
N PRO A 207 23.19 15.39 -27.07
CA PRO A 207 21.82 15.28 -27.50
C PRO A 207 21.67 14.30 -28.67
N TRP A 208 20.49 13.66 -28.80
CA TRP A 208 20.22 12.65 -29.82
C TRP A 208 21.23 11.49 -29.80
N TRP A 209 21.61 11.04 -28.61
CA TRP A 209 22.43 9.87 -28.45
C TRP A 209 21.74 8.67 -29.15
N GLY A 210 22.47 7.98 -30.03
CA GLY A 210 21.91 6.96 -30.91
C GLY A 210 21.24 7.46 -32.19
N ARG A 211 21.23 8.79 -32.42
CA ARG A 211 20.78 9.47 -33.65
C ARG A 211 19.33 9.14 -34.05
N PHE A 212 18.44 9.12 -33.09
CA PHE A 212 17.02 8.95 -33.32
C PHE A 212 16.18 9.95 -32.52
N GLU A 213 14.94 10.10 -32.93
CA GLU A 213 13.90 10.84 -32.21
C GLU A 213 12.62 10.01 -32.21
N PHE A 214 11.93 9.93 -31.06
CA PHE A 214 10.63 9.26 -30.95
C PHE A 214 9.53 10.22 -31.42
N CYS A 215 8.83 9.86 -32.50
CA CYS A 215 7.79 10.69 -33.09
C CYS A 215 6.37 10.26 -32.73
N GLY A 216 6.20 9.27 -31.83
CA GLY A 216 4.95 8.68 -31.40
C GLY A 216 4.98 7.16 -31.44
N CYS A 217 3.96 6.51 -30.91
CA CYS A 217 3.93 5.05 -30.81
C CYS A 217 4.12 4.35 -32.17
N GLY A 218 5.16 3.53 -32.27
CA GLY A 218 5.53 2.87 -33.52
C GLY A 218 6.02 3.80 -34.63
N ASN A 219 6.48 5.02 -34.28
CA ASN A 219 6.98 5.98 -35.23
C ASN A 219 8.28 6.62 -34.71
N PHE A 220 9.36 6.40 -35.40
CA PHE A 220 10.71 6.90 -35.09
C PHE A 220 11.31 7.58 -36.30
N SER A 221 12.11 8.62 -36.05
CA SER A 221 12.92 9.27 -37.06
C SER A 221 14.40 8.99 -36.78
N PHE A 222 15.14 8.59 -37.80
CA PHE A 222 16.55 8.23 -37.69
C PHE A 222 17.43 9.18 -38.51
N GLY A 223 18.47 9.75 -37.90
CA GLY A 223 19.39 10.67 -38.52
C GLY A 223 18.84 12.08 -38.80
N ILE A 224 17.54 12.27 -38.74
CA ILE A 224 16.83 13.53 -38.85
C ILE A 224 15.76 13.63 -37.77
N THR A 225 15.32 14.85 -37.40
CA THR A 225 14.23 15.05 -36.43
C THR A 225 12.88 14.66 -37.02
N CYS A 226 11.85 14.56 -36.15
CA CYS A 226 10.47 14.28 -36.58
C CYS A 226 9.94 15.34 -37.58
N GLU A 227 10.47 16.57 -37.56
CA GLU A 227 10.16 17.63 -38.52
C GLU A 227 11.03 17.57 -39.79
N GLY A 228 11.94 16.59 -39.92
CA GLY A 228 12.81 16.41 -41.07
C GLY A 228 14.05 17.31 -41.07
N LEU A 229 14.46 17.86 -39.93
CA LEU A 229 15.66 18.67 -39.78
C LEU A 229 16.89 17.79 -39.45
N PRO A 230 18.09 18.14 -39.85
CA PRO A 230 19.30 17.43 -39.46
C PRO A 230 19.51 17.49 -37.93
N MET A 231 19.78 16.36 -37.29
CA MET A 231 20.19 16.30 -35.90
C MET A 231 21.53 17.02 -35.67
N GLY A 232 21.70 17.71 -34.55
CA GLY A 232 22.94 18.47 -34.22
C GLY A 232 22.94 19.94 -34.60
N ARG A 233 21.85 20.51 -35.15
CA ARG A 233 21.70 21.95 -35.44
C ARG A 233 20.69 22.65 -34.53
N LEU A 234 20.82 22.51 -33.21
CA LEU A 234 19.91 23.19 -32.26
C LEU A 234 20.26 24.66 -31.96
N ALA A 235 21.37 25.18 -32.44
CA ALA A 235 21.79 26.54 -32.08
C ALA A 235 20.83 27.67 -32.51
N ASP A 236 19.90 27.41 -33.43
CA ASP A 236 19.00 28.43 -34.02
C ASP A 236 17.51 28.03 -34.09
N ALA A 237 17.11 26.90 -33.52
CA ALA A 237 15.69 26.50 -33.52
C ALA A 237 14.97 27.13 -32.31
N ASP A 238 13.85 27.80 -32.56
CA ASP A 238 12.99 28.37 -31.56
C ASP A 238 12.36 27.22 -30.74
N GLU A 239 12.92 26.88 -29.57
CA GLU A 239 12.41 25.83 -28.65
C GLU A 239 10.94 26.06 -28.25
N SER A 240 10.43 27.28 -28.47
CA SER A 240 9.05 27.63 -28.11
C SER A 240 7.97 27.01 -29.03
N ALA A 241 8.35 26.39 -30.14
CA ALA A 241 7.42 25.79 -31.11
C ALA A 241 7.22 24.25 -30.91
N ARG A 242 8.02 23.60 -30.08
CA ARG A 242 7.88 22.15 -29.82
C ARG A 242 6.79 21.88 -28.80
N ILE A 243 5.93 20.92 -29.10
CA ILE A 243 5.01 20.37 -28.10
C ILE A 243 5.88 19.54 -27.15
N LEU A 244 6.16 20.08 -25.97
CA LEU A 244 6.88 19.39 -24.92
C LEU A 244 5.97 18.31 -24.33
N HIS A 245 6.27 17.04 -24.58
CA HIS A 245 5.59 15.93 -23.94
C HIS A 245 6.23 15.68 -22.56
N THR A 246 5.41 15.65 -21.52
CA THR A 246 5.84 15.38 -20.14
C THR A 246 5.63 13.93 -19.73
N GLY A 247 5.55 13.01 -20.69
CA GLY A 247 5.34 11.60 -20.44
C GLY A 247 6.54 10.88 -19.84
N GLY A 248 6.34 9.69 -19.29
CA GLY A 248 7.39 8.83 -18.77
C GLY A 248 7.99 7.94 -19.83
N HIS A 249 9.30 7.72 -19.75
CA HIS A 249 10.06 6.80 -20.60
C HIS A 249 10.82 5.78 -19.76
N SER A 250 10.99 4.57 -20.28
CA SER A 250 11.92 3.58 -19.72
C SER A 250 12.99 3.25 -20.75
N VAL A 251 14.22 3.13 -20.28
CA VAL A 251 15.39 2.84 -21.11
C VAL A 251 16.09 1.61 -20.55
N LEU A 252 16.17 0.54 -21.33
CA LEU A 252 16.98 -0.64 -21.03
C LEU A 252 17.97 -0.86 -22.15
N TYR A 253 19.27 -0.89 -21.83
CA TYR A 253 20.37 -1.03 -22.76
C TYR A 253 21.10 -2.35 -22.50
N SER A 254 20.95 -3.31 -23.41
CA SER A 254 21.48 -4.68 -23.27
C SER A 254 21.69 -5.30 -24.64
N ASP A 255 22.66 -6.22 -24.75
CA ASP A 255 22.87 -7.01 -25.96
C ASP A 255 21.76 -8.07 -26.07
N PHE A 256 20.73 -7.78 -26.88
CA PHE A 256 19.58 -8.67 -27.07
C PHE A 256 19.79 -9.68 -28.17
N ASP A 257 20.54 -9.35 -29.22
CA ASP A 257 20.76 -10.21 -30.39
C ASP A 257 22.07 -11.01 -30.33
N ASN A 258 22.84 -10.84 -29.25
CA ASN A 258 24.10 -11.49 -28.95
C ASN A 258 25.20 -11.19 -29.99
N ASP A 259 25.22 -9.99 -30.57
CA ASP A 259 26.26 -9.54 -31.50
C ASP A 259 27.46 -8.90 -30.80
N GLY A 260 27.40 -8.71 -29.47
CA GLY A 260 28.45 -8.15 -28.64
C GLY A 260 28.36 -6.65 -28.46
N VAL A 261 27.33 -6.00 -28.98
CA VAL A 261 27.01 -4.58 -28.80
C VAL A 261 25.64 -4.47 -28.12
N ARG A 262 25.49 -3.52 -27.22
CA ARG A 262 24.21 -3.32 -26.54
C ARG A 262 23.20 -2.63 -27.44
N ASP A 263 21.99 -3.13 -27.44
CA ASP A 263 20.81 -2.59 -28.11
C ASP A 263 19.93 -1.82 -27.13
N LEU A 264 18.94 -1.07 -27.62
CA LEU A 264 18.00 -0.30 -26.85
C LEU A 264 16.63 -0.95 -26.83
N LEU A 265 16.06 -1.11 -25.64
CA LEU A 265 14.64 -1.40 -25.42
C LEU A 265 13.99 -0.19 -24.75
N LEU A 266 12.98 0.38 -25.43
CA LEU A 266 12.34 1.63 -25.08
C LEU A 266 10.87 1.43 -24.74
N GLY A 267 10.42 1.96 -23.59
CA GLY A 267 9.01 2.11 -23.22
C GLY A 267 8.60 3.58 -23.13
N ARG A 268 7.31 3.85 -23.37
CA ARG A 268 6.71 5.17 -23.21
C ARG A 268 5.31 5.11 -22.63
N ASP A 269 4.95 6.10 -21.81
CA ASP A 269 3.68 6.13 -21.05
C ASP A 269 2.41 6.19 -21.91
N GLU A 270 2.50 6.71 -23.12
CA GLU A 270 1.36 6.74 -24.06
C GLU A 270 1.26 5.51 -24.97
N CYS A 271 2.29 4.61 -24.93
CA CYS A 271 2.37 3.45 -25.81
C CYS A 271 2.08 2.15 -25.07
N ASN A 272 1.38 1.25 -25.74
CA ASN A 272 1.04 -0.06 -25.19
C ASN A 272 2.10 -1.14 -25.44
N SER A 273 3.21 -0.81 -26.13
CA SER A 273 4.27 -1.76 -26.47
C SER A 273 5.64 -1.18 -26.15
N LEU A 274 6.59 -2.07 -25.87
CA LEU A 274 8.01 -1.75 -25.83
C LEU A 274 8.59 -1.85 -27.24
N TYR A 275 9.60 -1.04 -27.53
CA TYR A 275 10.25 -0.96 -28.84
C TYR A 275 11.72 -1.34 -28.72
N TYR A 276 12.13 -2.34 -29.48
CA TYR A 276 13.51 -2.76 -29.65
C TYR A 276 14.15 -1.99 -30.80
N LEU A 277 15.31 -1.38 -30.56
CA LEU A 277 16.11 -0.67 -31.54
C LEU A 277 17.50 -1.36 -31.62
N PRO A 278 17.82 -2.07 -32.70
CA PRO A 278 19.13 -2.72 -32.87
C PRO A 278 20.23 -1.66 -33.06
N ASN A 279 21.34 -1.82 -32.36
CA ASN A 279 22.48 -0.92 -32.46
C ASN A 279 23.43 -1.34 -33.60
N LYS A 280 23.72 -0.45 -34.51
CA LYS A 280 24.68 -0.61 -35.63
C LYS A 280 26.02 0.12 -35.40
N GLY A 281 26.14 0.77 -34.24
CA GLY A 281 27.35 1.48 -33.83
C GLY A 281 28.17 0.70 -32.81
N THR A 282 28.58 1.40 -31.75
CA THR A 282 29.24 0.83 -30.56
C THR A 282 28.39 1.15 -29.32
N ASP A 283 28.77 0.63 -28.16
CA ASP A 283 28.06 0.92 -26.94
C ASP A 283 28.09 2.43 -26.61
N LEU A 284 29.22 3.10 -26.78
CA LEU A 284 29.39 4.53 -26.51
C LEU A 284 28.80 5.42 -27.60
N GLU A 285 28.98 5.04 -28.86
CA GLU A 285 28.45 5.75 -30.03
C GLU A 285 27.43 4.90 -30.78
N PRO A 286 26.22 4.70 -30.21
CA PRO A 286 25.21 3.88 -30.84
C PRO A 286 24.63 4.52 -32.10
N LEU A 287 24.21 3.68 -33.02
CA LEU A 287 23.55 4.08 -34.24
C LEU A 287 22.31 3.22 -34.44
N PHE A 288 21.16 3.82 -34.20
CA PHE A 288 19.88 3.15 -34.48
C PHE A 288 19.37 3.61 -35.84
N ASP A 289 18.86 2.66 -36.64
CA ASP A 289 18.33 2.90 -37.99
C ASP A 289 17.02 2.17 -38.26
N ALA A 290 16.57 1.37 -37.27
CA ALA A 290 15.35 0.59 -37.34
C ALA A 290 14.77 0.36 -35.94
N PHE A 291 13.51 -0.06 -35.89
CA PHE A 291 12.88 -0.54 -34.65
C PHE A 291 11.98 -1.75 -34.92
N SER A 292 11.70 -2.51 -33.88
CA SER A 292 10.78 -3.65 -33.87
C SER A 292 10.01 -3.72 -32.55
N GLN A 293 8.86 -4.39 -32.55
CA GLN A 293 8.18 -4.83 -31.32
C GLN A 293 8.60 -6.26 -30.92
N ASP A 294 9.26 -6.98 -31.83
CA ASP A 294 9.85 -8.30 -31.54
C ASP A 294 11.29 -8.10 -31.06
N VAL A 295 11.54 -8.59 -29.85
CA VAL A 295 12.86 -8.58 -29.21
C VAL A 295 13.55 -9.92 -29.48
N PRO A 296 14.81 -9.95 -29.94
CA PRO A 296 15.54 -11.20 -30.20
C PRO A 296 15.48 -12.14 -28.98
N ASP A 297 15.25 -13.42 -29.22
CA ASP A 297 15.07 -14.48 -28.23
C ASP A 297 13.85 -14.36 -27.28
N PHE A 298 13.22 -13.20 -27.19
CA PHE A 298 12.06 -12.94 -26.31
C PHE A 298 10.75 -12.77 -27.07
N GLY A 299 10.80 -12.57 -28.39
CA GLY A 299 9.61 -12.32 -29.20
C GLY A 299 8.88 -11.03 -28.87
N THR A 300 7.58 -10.99 -29.15
CA THR A 300 6.73 -9.84 -28.80
C THR A 300 6.48 -9.82 -27.29
N LEU A 301 6.87 -8.73 -26.62
CA LEU A 301 6.65 -8.57 -25.19
C LEU A 301 5.18 -8.28 -24.89
N PRO A 302 4.72 -8.46 -23.64
CA PRO A 302 3.35 -8.16 -23.24
C PRO A 302 2.96 -6.72 -23.55
N ASP A 303 1.79 -6.55 -24.14
CA ASP A 303 1.16 -5.25 -24.33
C ASP A 303 0.41 -4.82 -23.07
N PHE A 304 0.67 -3.60 -22.60
CA PHE A 304 -0.11 -2.97 -21.55
C PHE A 304 -0.68 -1.65 -22.07
N PRO A 305 -1.96 -1.33 -21.84
CA PRO A 305 -2.54 -0.04 -22.24
C PRO A 305 -2.10 1.13 -21.34
N ILE A 306 -0.96 0.99 -20.69
CA ILE A 306 -0.38 1.96 -19.74
C ILE A 306 1.15 1.90 -19.81
N TYR A 307 1.82 2.89 -19.25
CA TYR A 307 3.28 2.92 -19.12
C TYR A 307 3.82 1.65 -18.44
N HIS A 308 4.78 1.01 -19.08
CA HIS A 308 5.43 -0.20 -18.58
C HIS A 308 6.91 -0.23 -18.98
N ALA A 309 7.67 -1.10 -18.30
CA ALA A 309 9.11 -1.23 -18.47
C ALA A 309 9.54 -2.69 -18.35
N ALA A 310 10.73 -2.98 -18.88
CA ALA A 310 11.38 -4.28 -18.75
C ALA A 310 12.64 -4.17 -17.87
N TYR A 311 12.87 -5.19 -17.05
CA TYR A 311 14.02 -5.31 -16.14
C TYR A 311 14.72 -6.64 -16.41
N PRO A 312 16.05 -6.65 -16.66
CA PRO A 312 16.77 -7.87 -16.97
C PRO A 312 16.97 -8.73 -15.73
N TRP A 313 16.77 -10.04 -15.88
CA TRP A 313 17.05 -11.02 -14.86
C TRP A 313 17.53 -12.33 -15.46
N GLN A 314 18.83 -12.65 -15.31
CA GLN A 314 19.45 -13.85 -15.89
C GLN A 314 19.15 -13.97 -17.40
N ASN A 315 18.46 -15.04 -17.81
CA ASN A 315 18.01 -15.25 -19.20
C ASN A 315 16.54 -14.84 -19.41
N SER A 316 16.04 -13.90 -18.61
CA SER A 316 14.65 -13.46 -18.61
C SER A 316 14.55 -11.94 -18.57
N LEU A 317 13.38 -11.43 -18.92
CA LEU A 317 12.96 -10.07 -18.67
C LEU A 317 11.76 -10.10 -17.72
N ILE A 318 11.77 -9.28 -16.68
CA ILE A 318 10.57 -8.97 -15.92
C ILE A 318 9.93 -7.76 -16.59
N VAL A 319 8.69 -7.89 -17.03
CA VAL A 319 7.92 -6.79 -17.64
C VAL A 319 6.78 -6.42 -16.74
N SER A 320 6.70 -5.16 -16.32
CA SER A 320 5.68 -4.69 -15.40
C SER A 320 5.18 -3.29 -15.74
N SER A 321 3.94 -2.99 -15.35
CA SER A 321 3.44 -1.63 -15.46
C SER A 321 4.15 -0.67 -14.50
N ASN A 322 4.29 0.58 -14.91
CA ASN A 322 4.89 1.68 -14.12
C ASN A 322 3.96 2.90 -14.06
N SER A 323 2.69 2.70 -14.33
CA SER A 323 1.70 3.78 -14.27
C SER A 323 1.24 4.03 -12.83
N SER A 324 1.11 5.29 -12.46
CA SER A 324 0.47 5.74 -11.22
C SER A 324 -1.01 6.08 -11.41
N ALA A 325 -1.60 5.69 -12.52
CA ALA A 325 -2.97 6.04 -12.86
C ALA A 325 -4.01 5.26 -12.05
N SER A 326 -5.18 5.84 -11.90
CA SER A 326 -6.31 5.21 -11.23
C SER A 326 -7.13 4.33 -12.19
N ALA A 327 -7.78 3.33 -11.64
CA ALA A 327 -8.61 2.35 -12.33
C ALA A 327 -9.65 2.92 -13.32
N GLY A 328 -10.21 4.10 -13.06
CA GLY A 328 -11.21 4.70 -13.93
C GLY A 328 -10.71 5.20 -15.29
N VAL A 329 -9.39 5.30 -15.47
CA VAL A 329 -8.76 5.86 -16.69
C VAL A 329 -8.25 4.76 -17.61
N PHE A 330 -7.71 3.67 -17.06
CA PHE A 330 -7.06 2.61 -17.81
C PHE A 330 -7.85 1.30 -17.79
N LYS A 331 -7.86 0.63 -18.93
CA LYS A 331 -8.45 -0.71 -19.10
C LYS A 331 -7.35 -1.76 -18.91
N SER A 332 -6.70 -1.77 -17.76
CA SER A 332 -5.64 -2.70 -17.42
C SER A 332 -6.04 -3.52 -16.21
N ASP A 333 -5.70 -4.79 -16.23
CA ASP A 333 -5.80 -5.65 -15.04
C ASP A 333 -4.58 -5.42 -14.16
N PHE A 334 -4.79 -4.72 -13.05
CA PHE A 334 -3.71 -4.43 -12.12
C PHE A 334 -3.36 -5.60 -11.21
N SER A 335 -4.17 -6.66 -11.20
CA SER A 335 -3.85 -7.92 -10.50
C SER A 335 -3.05 -8.91 -11.38
N GLU A 336 -2.90 -8.62 -12.68
CA GLU A 336 -2.15 -9.45 -13.62
C GLU A 336 -1.32 -8.56 -14.57
N ASN A 337 -0.39 -7.79 -14.03
CA ASN A 337 0.40 -6.83 -14.81
C ASN A 337 1.92 -6.96 -14.59
N VAL A 338 2.38 -8.09 -14.05
CA VAL A 338 3.81 -8.40 -13.87
C VAL A 338 4.10 -9.80 -14.43
N PHE A 339 4.98 -9.85 -15.43
CA PHE A 339 5.30 -11.09 -16.11
C PHE A 339 6.81 -11.31 -16.24
N GLN A 340 7.22 -12.56 -16.09
CA GLN A 340 8.54 -13.02 -16.50
C GLN A 340 8.47 -13.58 -17.91
N ILE A 341 9.31 -13.07 -18.78
CA ILE A 341 9.52 -13.56 -20.16
C ILE A 341 10.87 -14.22 -20.23
N SER A 342 10.93 -15.51 -20.40
CA SER A 342 12.19 -16.26 -20.45
C SER A 342 12.55 -16.63 -21.88
N LYS A 343 13.86 -16.53 -22.21
CA LYS A 343 14.38 -17.00 -23.50
C LYS A 343 14.03 -18.46 -23.72
N GLY A 344 13.49 -18.77 -24.86
CA GLY A 344 13.08 -20.13 -25.19
C GLY A 344 14.26 -21.01 -25.64
N SER A 345 14.46 -22.16 -25.01
CA SER A 345 15.48 -23.16 -25.44
C SER A 345 15.22 -23.75 -26.83
N SER A 346 14.03 -23.54 -27.40
CA SER A 346 13.59 -23.96 -28.74
C SER A 346 13.25 -22.78 -29.67
N GLY A 347 13.63 -21.54 -29.27
CA GLY A 347 13.32 -20.32 -30.05
C GLY A 347 11.91 -19.75 -29.82
N LEU A 348 11.10 -20.35 -28.92
CA LEU A 348 9.83 -19.77 -28.49
C LEU A 348 9.93 -19.32 -27.05
N PRO A 349 9.72 -18.02 -26.76
CA PRO A 349 9.76 -17.48 -25.41
C PRO A 349 8.62 -18.07 -24.56
N SER A 350 8.84 -18.16 -23.27
CA SER A 350 7.77 -18.50 -22.31
C SER A 350 7.39 -17.28 -21.49
N LYS A 351 6.08 -17.07 -21.33
CA LYS A 351 5.51 -16.02 -20.46
C LYS A 351 4.87 -16.68 -19.25
N SER A 352 5.21 -16.20 -18.06
CA SER A 352 4.58 -16.63 -16.80
C SER A 352 4.33 -15.40 -15.90
N PRO A 353 3.32 -15.41 -15.02
CA PRO A 353 3.22 -14.44 -13.95
C PRO A 353 4.50 -14.46 -13.10
N PHE A 354 4.89 -13.30 -12.59
CA PHE A 354 6.05 -13.17 -11.70
C PHE A 354 5.62 -12.52 -10.40
N LEU A 355 5.97 -13.13 -9.27
CA LEU A 355 5.73 -12.64 -7.90
C LEU A 355 4.25 -12.33 -7.58
N GLN A 356 3.55 -11.59 -8.45
CA GLN A 356 2.17 -11.15 -8.24
C GLN A 356 1.19 -12.32 -8.07
N SER A 357 1.43 -13.47 -8.70
CA SER A 357 0.65 -14.71 -8.50
C SER A 357 0.78 -15.31 -7.09
N GLU A 358 1.81 -14.93 -6.33
CA GLU A 358 2.07 -15.43 -4.98
C GLU A 358 1.42 -14.56 -3.89
N ILE A 359 0.92 -13.38 -4.24
CA ILE A 359 0.37 -12.39 -3.30
C ILE A 359 -1.15 -12.26 -3.43
N LEU A 360 -1.81 -11.76 -2.38
CA LEU A 360 -3.19 -11.32 -2.49
C LEU A 360 -3.20 -9.94 -3.16
N ASP A 361 -3.67 -9.92 -4.41
CA ASP A 361 -3.85 -8.71 -5.18
C ASP A 361 -5.28 -8.64 -5.72
N LEU A 362 -6.04 -7.64 -5.32
CA LEU A 362 -7.44 -7.45 -5.71
C LEU A 362 -7.62 -6.39 -6.80
N GLY A 363 -6.51 -5.89 -7.34
CA GLY A 363 -6.45 -4.85 -8.36
C GLY A 363 -5.97 -3.52 -7.80
N GLU A 364 -6.84 -2.57 -7.48
CA GLU A 364 -6.44 -1.26 -6.91
C GLU A 364 -7.30 -0.85 -5.72
N ASN A 365 -6.71 -0.03 -4.84
CA ASN A 365 -7.42 0.68 -3.77
C ASN A 365 -8.22 -0.25 -2.86
N SER A 366 -7.55 -1.27 -2.29
CA SER A 366 -8.17 -2.16 -1.31
C SER A 366 -8.58 -1.40 -0.04
N ARG A 367 -9.82 -1.65 0.43
CA ARG A 367 -10.41 -0.98 1.60
C ARG A 367 -11.08 -2.02 2.48
N PRO A 368 -10.37 -2.48 3.52
CA PRO A 368 -10.90 -3.49 4.42
C PRO A 368 -11.90 -2.90 5.41
N PHE A 369 -12.96 -3.65 5.68
CA PHE A 369 -13.88 -3.47 6.79
C PHE A 369 -14.03 -4.79 7.55
N PHE A 370 -13.87 -4.78 8.86
CA PHE A 370 -13.93 -5.98 9.68
C PHE A 370 -15.08 -5.93 10.70
N LYS A 371 -15.77 -7.06 10.86
CA LYS A 371 -16.84 -7.28 11.83
C LYS A 371 -16.58 -8.57 12.63
N GLY A 372 -16.49 -8.47 13.95
CA GLY A 372 -16.27 -9.61 14.83
C GLY A 372 -15.05 -9.45 15.73
N LEU A 373 -14.41 -10.57 16.04
CA LEU A 373 -13.15 -10.65 16.79
C LEU A 373 -12.01 -11.16 15.90
N SER A 374 -10.77 -10.86 16.25
CA SER A 374 -9.59 -11.33 15.52
C SER A 374 -9.50 -12.85 15.35
N THR A 375 -10.23 -13.59 16.19
CA THR A 375 -10.31 -15.06 16.16
C THR A 375 -11.54 -15.60 15.42
N SER A 376 -12.56 -14.76 15.18
CA SER A 376 -13.82 -15.17 14.55
C SER A 376 -14.57 -13.94 14.05
N GLY A 377 -14.75 -13.81 12.75
CA GLY A 377 -15.40 -12.66 12.17
C GLY A 377 -15.52 -12.70 10.67
N GLU A 378 -15.89 -11.58 10.10
CA GLU A 378 -15.97 -11.38 8.66
C GLU A 378 -15.11 -10.17 8.25
N MET A 379 -14.36 -10.33 7.19
CA MET A 379 -13.61 -9.27 6.55
C MET A 379 -14.23 -9.02 5.17
N ILE A 380 -14.70 -7.80 4.94
CA ILE A 380 -15.13 -7.34 3.62
C ILE A 380 -14.06 -6.41 3.08
N VAL A 381 -13.49 -6.74 1.93
CA VAL A 381 -12.49 -5.90 1.27
C VAL A 381 -13.08 -5.39 -0.03
N THR A 382 -13.26 -4.08 -0.16
CA THR A 382 -13.60 -3.49 -1.45
C THR A 382 -12.32 -3.09 -2.19
N ALA A 383 -12.30 -3.30 -3.50
CA ALA A 383 -11.18 -2.92 -4.37
C ALA A 383 -11.69 -2.65 -5.79
N ASN A 384 -10.89 -1.99 -6.62
CA ASN A 384 -11.14 -1.87 -8.04
C ASN A 384 -10.58 -3.10 -8.75
N SER A 385 -11.44 -4.05 -9.08
CA SER A 385 -11.08 -5.29 -9.76
C SER A 385 -11.39 -5.21 -11.25
N PHE A 386 -10.63 -5.93 -12.07
CA PHE A 386 -10.81 -5.95 -13.53
C PHE A 386 -11.88 -6.95 -13.93
N VAL A 387 -13.02 -6.46 -14.40
CA VAL A 387 -14.16 -7.30 -14.78
C VAL A 387 -14.73 -6.84 -16.12
N GLY A 388 -14.85 -7.76 -17.06
CA GLY A 388 -15.46 -7.46 -18.36
C GLY A 388 -14.70 -6.40 -19.18
N GLY A 389 -13.38 -6.30 -19.01
CA GLY A 389 -12.53 -5.35 -19.75
C GLY A 389 -12.47 -3.95 -19.14
N ARG A 390 -12.84 -3.78 -17.88
CA ARG A 390 -12.79 -2.49 -17.16
C ARG A 390 -12.58 -2.69 -15.67
N ASN A 391 -12.01 -1.70 -15.01
CA ASN A 391 -11.87 -1.67 -13.57
C ASN A 391 -13.15 -1.15 -12.93
N ILE A 392 -13.73 -1.92 -12.03
CA ILE A 392 -14.93 -1.57 -11.26
C ILE A 392 -14.75 -1.95 -9.80
N GLY A 393 -15.44 -1.23 -8.92
CA GLY A 393 -15.45 -1.54 -7.49
C GLY A 393 -16.17 -2.86 -7.23
N MET A 394 -15.48 -3.79 -6.58
CA MET A 394 -16.02 -5.06 -6.07
C MET A 394 -15.83 -5.17 -4.58
N ALA A 395 -16.62 -6.04 -3.94
CA ALA A 395 -16.47 -6.35 -2.53
C ALA A 395 -16.24 -7.86 -2.36
N HIS A 396 -15.15 -8.22 -1.69
CA HIS A 396 -14.73 -9.58 -1.43
C HIS A 396 -14.98 -9.91 0.05
N ARG A 397 -15.81 -10.93 0.33
CA ARG A 397 -16.13 -11.34 1.71
C ARG A 397 -15.36 -12.56 2.10
N TYR A 398 -14.60 -12.43 3.19
CA TYR A 398 -13.82 -13.49 3.83
C TYR A 398 -14.41 -13.83 5.20
N VAL A 399 -14.48 -15.12 5.52
CA VAL A 399 -14.72 -15.59 6.88
C VAL A 399 -13.38 -15.78 7.57
N VAL A 400 -13.24 -15.15 8.73
CA VAL A 400 -12.05 -15.21 9.59
C VAL A 400 -12.25 -16.25 10.68
N SER A 401 -11.35 -17.22 10.77
CA SER A 401 -11.31 -18.26 11.79
C SER A 401 -9.89 -18.41 12.33
N GLY A 402 -9.55 -17.60 13.34
CA GLY A 402 -8.20 -17.55 13.91
C GLY A 402 -7.14 -17.14 12.89
N GLU A 403 -6.23 -18.06 12.59
CA GLU A 403 -5.15 -17.82 11.62
C GLU A 403 -5.59 -17.97 10.16
N ARG A 404 -6.81 -18.45 9.89
CA ARG A 404 -7.28 -18.75 8.54
C ARG A 404 -8.42 -17.85 8.12
N TRP A 405 -8.33 -17.32 6.91
CA TRP A 405 -9.35 -16.53 6.24
C TRP A 405 -9.74 -17.25 4.95
N GLU A 406 -11.01 -17.37 4.70
CA GLU A 406 -11.53 -18.03 3.50
C GLU A 406 -12.43 -17.09 2.72
N LEU A 407 -12.14 -16.90 1.43
CA LEU A 407 -13.03 -16.16 0.53
C LEU A 407 -14.30 -16.98 0.33
N VAL A 408 -15.43 -16.44 0.76
CA VAL A 408 -16.74 -17.08 0.65
C VAL A 408 -17.64 -16.44 -0.39
N GLU A 409 -17.36 -15.18 -0.77
CA GLU A 409 -18.15 -14.45 -1.76
C GLU A 409 -17.27 -13.41 -2.47
N ASN A 410 -17.20 -13.50 -3.80
CA ASN A 410 -16.30 -12.67 -4.61
C ASN A 410 -16.96 -11.39 -5.17
N ASP A 411 -18.25 -11.21 -4.96
CA ASP A 411 -18.98 -9.97 -5.28
C ASP A 411 -20.09 -9.80 -4.24
N TYR A 412 -19.66 -9.51 -3.01
CA TYR A 412 -20.55 -9.37 -1.87
C TYR A 412 -21.64 -8.35 -2.16
N LEU A 413 -22.90 -8.75 -1.92
CA LEU A 413 -24.11 -7.97 -2.20
C LEU A 413 -24.27 -7.55 -3.68
N GLY A 414 -23.50 -8.11 -4.61
CA GLY A 414 -23.54 -7.74 -6.03
C GLY A 414 -23.11 -6.28 -6.29
N LEU A 415 -22.20 -5.74 -5.49
CA LEU A 415 -21.82 -4.32 -5.55
C LEU A 415 -21.14 -3.94 -6.85
N SER A 416 -20.56 -4.88 -7.60
CA SER A 416 -20.03 -4.62 -8.95
C SER A 416 -21.08 -4.08 -9.92
N GLN A 417 -22.38 -4.40 -9.71
CA GLN A 417 -23.47 -3.93 -10.55
C GLN A 417 -23.77 -2.43 -10.43
N LEU A 418 -23.21 -1.78 -9.38
CA LEU A 418 -23.34 -0.32 -9.23
C LEU A 418 -22.48 0.45 -10.22
N ASP A 419 -21.51 -0.21 -10.84
CA ASP A 419 -20.55 0.40 -11.77
C ASP A 419 -19.76 1.56 -11.18
N PHE A 420 -19.59 1.55 -9.86
CA PHE A 420 -18.75 2.52 -9.14
C PHE A 420 -17.30 2.08 -9.18
N THR A 421 -16.38 3.03 -9.07
CA THR A 421 -15.01 2.78 -8.70
C THR A 421 -14.76 3.29 -7.27
N ASP A 422 -13.66 2.84 -6.67
CA ASP A 422 -13.26 3.27 -5.33
C ASP A 422 -14.36 3.09 -4.29
N LEU A 423 -15.00 1.92 -4.31
CA LEU A 423 -16.02 1.55 -3.34
C LEU A 423 -15.47 1.58 -1.91
N GLN A 424 -16.27 2.09 -0.98
CA GLN A 424 -16.14 1.88 0.44
C GLN A 424 -17.44 1.24 0.93
N TYR A 425 -17.33 0.16 1.71
CA TYR A 425 -18.43 -0.48 2.42
C TYR A 425 -18.11 -0.55 3.91
N PHE A 426 -19.08 -0.24 4.74
CA PHE A 426 -18.99 -0.47 6.18
C PHE A 426 -20.38 -0.59 6.83
N GLU A 427 -20.43 -1.21 7.98
CA GLU A 427 -21.60 -1.30 8.82
C GLU A 427 -21.41 -0.46 10.07
N TYR A 428 -22.51 0.12 10.55
CA TYR A 428 -22.47 1.01 11.70
C TYR A 428 -23.70 0.77 12.61
N LEU A 429 -23.43 0.54 13.89
CA LEU A 429 -24.47 0.48 14.92
C LEU A 429 -24.71 1.89 15.47
N ASN A 430 -25.86 2.51 15.13
CA ASN A 430 -26.16 3.87 15.52
C ASN A 430 -26.45 4.02 17.02
N ALA A 431 -26.55 5.27 17.51
CA ALA A 431 -26.81 5.58 18.91
C ALA A 431 -28.15 4.98 19.45
N ALA A 432 -29.08 4.61 18.56
CA ALA A 432 -30.31 3.91 18.90
C ALA A 432 -30.18 2.38 18.88
N ASN A 433 -28.95 1.83 18.74
CA ASN A 433 -28.66 0.40 18.57
C ASN A 433 -29.34 -0.23 17.34
N GLN A 434 -29.49 0.54 16.25
CA GLN A 434 -29.94 0.04 14.97
C GLN A 434 -28.72 -0.13 14.04
N GLU A 435 -28.60 -1.29 13.43
CA GLU A 435 -27.57 -1.56 12.42
C GLU A 435 -27.90 -0.81 11.14
N THR A 436 -26.90 -0.17 10.58
CA THR A 436 -26.96 0.59 9.31
C THR A 436 -25.81 0.22 8.40
N TYR A 437 -26.09 0.20 7.11
CA TYR A 437 -25.18 -0.21 6.04
C TYR A 437 -24.84 1.01 5.19
N TRP A 438 -23.57 1.19 4.88
CA TRP A 438 -23.04 2.35 4.19
C TRP A 438 -22.26 1.95 2.95
N ILE A 439 -22.54 2.59 1.84
CA ILE A 439 -21.83 2.39 0.58
C ILE A 439 -21.46 3.75 0.04
N THR A 440 -20.19 3.93 -0.32
CA THR A 440 -19.74 5.10 -1.09
C THR A 440 -18.92 4.64 -2.29
N GLY A 441 -18.98 5.39 -3.37
CA GLY A 441 -18.20 5.08 -4.57
C GLY A 441 -18.13 6.26 -5.51
N LEU A 442 -17.17 6.22 -6.42
CA LEU A 442 -17.03 7.22 -7.48
C LEU A 442 -17.89 6.86 -8.68
N ASP A 443 -18.62 7.85 -9.16
CA ASP A 443 -19.40 7.77 -10.40
C ASP A 443 -19.27 9.07 -11.20
N THR A 444 -19.51 8.98 -12.51
CA THR A 444 -19.50 10.14 -13.40
C THR A 444 -20.89 10.75 -13.49
N VAL A 445 -21.10 11.83 -12.77
CA VAL A 445 -22.35 12.59 -12.76
C VAL A 445 -22.16 13.91 -13.51
N ASN A 446 -22.93 14.12 -14.59
CA ASN A 446 -22.83 15.31 -15.44
C ASN A 446 -21.39 15.61 -15.92
N ASN A 447 -20.70 14.62 -16.43
CA ASN A 447 -19.30 14.69 -16.88
C ASN A 447 -18.29 15.11 -15.79
N SER A 448 -18.64 14.93 -14.51
CA SER A 448 -17.77 15.17 -13.39
C SER A 448 -17.71 13.94 -12.50
N LEU A 449 -16.51 13.50 -12.15
CA LEU A 449 -16.31 12.41 -11.21
C LEU A 449 -16.69 12.88 -9.80
N ARG A 450 -17.63 12.18 -9.16
CA ARG A 450 -18.14 12.51 -7.82
C ARG A 450 -18.21 11.26 -6.96
N ARG A 451 -17.95 11.42 -5.68
CA ARG A 451 -18.19 10.36 -4.69
C ARG A 451 -19.63 10.46 -4.19
N LEU A 452 -20.40 9.42 -4.47
CA LEU A 452 -21.77 9.28 -3.99
C LEU A 452 -21.77 8.55 -2.65
N VAL A 453 -22.75 8.84 -1.80
CA VAL A 453 -22.88 8.26 -0.45
C VAL A 453 -24.29 7.76 -0.26
N PHE A 454 -24.43 6.49 0.14
CA PHE A 454 -25.70 5.84 0.39
C PHE A 454 -25.69 5.18 1.77
N TYR A 455 -26.84 5.17 2.44
CA TYR A 455 -27.03 4.39 3.65
C TYR A 455 -28.43 3.77 3.70
N GLY A 456 -28.57 2.71 4.48
CA GLY A 456 -29.84 2.03 4.71
C GLY A 456 -29.82 1.19 5.98
N THR A 457 -30.99 0.71 6.38
CA THR A 457 -31.17 -0.28 7.47
C THR A 457 -31.24 -1.71 6.93
N ASN A 458 -31.04 -1.86 5.64
CA ASN A 458 -30.97 -3.11 4.91
C ASN A 458 -29.79 -3.00 3.95
N PRO A 459 -28.94 -4.04 3.77
CA PRO A 459 -27.81 -4.01 2.84
C PRO A 459 -28.20 -3.99 1.36
N ASP A 460 -29.47 -4.24 1.02
CA ASP A 460 -29.98 -4.13 -0.36
C ASP A 460 -29.88 -2.67 -0.85
N PHE A 461 -28.99 -2.43 -1.81
CA PHE A 461 -28.75 -1.11 -2.36
C PHE A 461 -30.01 -0.45 -2.90
N GLY A 462 -30.94 -1.22 -3.48
CA GLY A 462 -32.23 -0.69 -3.99
C GLY A 462 -33.11 -0.05 -2.91
N GLN A 463 -32.83 -0.32 -1.64
CA GLN A 463 -33.55 0.24 -0.48
C GLN A 463 -32.73 1.34 0.24
N MET A 464 -31.52 1.61 -0.18
CA MET A 464 -30.67 2.64 0.42
C MET A 464 -31.06 4.04 -0.04
N LYS A 465 -30.78 5.02 0.79
CA LYS A 465 -31.01 6.45 0.52
C LYS A 465 -29.67 7.12 0.22
N GLN A 466 -29.63 7.88 -0.86
CA GLN A 466 -28.52 8.79 -1.12
C GLN A 466 -28.58 9.97 -0.16
N ILE A 467 -27.43 10.36 0.38
CA ILE A 467 -27.29 11.56 1.21
C ILE A 467 -26.35 12.56 0.54
N PHE A 468 -26.54 13.83 0.89
CA PHE A 468 -25.73 14.93 0.40
C PHE A 468 -25.11 15.67 1.58
N ILE A 469 -23.78 15.71 1.64
CA ILE A 469 -23.06 16.46 2.68
C ILE A 469 -23.03 17.94 2.26
N PRO A 470 -23.69 18.82 3.01
CA PRO A 470 -23.85 20.21 2.59
C PRO A 470 -22.52 20.96 2.55
N ASN A 471 -22.29 21.72 1.46
CA ASN A 471 -21.11 22.56 1.22
C ASN A 471 -19.75 21.85 1.18
N ARG A 472 -19.72 20.52 1.26
CA ARG A 472 -18.50 19.70 1.32
C ARG A 472 -18.73 18.34 0.64
N SER A 473 -19.19 18.36 -0.62
CA SER A 473 -19.38 17.10 -1.37
C SER A 473 -18.08 16.30 -1.38
N PRO A 474 -18.12 15.00 -1.04
CA PRO A 474 -16.95 14.14 -1.11
C PRO A 474 -16.47 13.97 -2.55
N VAL A 475 -15.16 13.84 -2.74
CA VAL A 475 -14.52 13.66 -4.05
C VAL A 475 -13.38 12.64 -3.96
N GLY A 476 -12.99 12.06 -5.07
CA GLY A 476 -11.81 11.20 -5.17
C GLY A 476 -11.69 10.18 -4.04
N GLN A 477 -10.59 10.20 -3.33
CA GLN A 477 -10.26 9.28 -2.23
C GLN A 477 -10.83 9.69 -0.86
N ASP A 478 -11.71 10.68 -0.80
CA ASP A 478 -12.34 11.08 0.47
C ASP A 478 -13.03 9.89 1.14
N GLN A 479 -12.88 9.79 2.46
CA GLN A 479 -13.42 8.69 3.28
C GLN A 479 -14.53 9.21 4.19
N ILE A 480 -15.54 8.39 4.40
CA ILE A 480 -16.59 8.62 5.38
C ILE A 480 -16.50 7.56 6.48
N GLU A 481 -16.60 7.99 7.72
CA GLU A 481 -16.64 7.14 8.90
C GLU A 481 -17.75 7.60 9.85
N MET A 482 -18.48 6.65 10.46
CA MET A 482 -19.58 6.95 11.39
C MET A 482 -19.22 6.53 12.81
N PHE A 483 -19.66 7.30 13.80
CA PHE A 483 -19.52 6.92 15.20
C PHE A 483 -20.60 7.55 16.07
N SER A 484 -20.79 6.99 17.27
CA SER A 484 -21.67 7.57 18.29
C SER A 484 -20.87 8.10 19.48
N PHE A 485 -21.32 9.24 20.00
CA PHE A 485 -20.78 9.82 21.23
C PHE A 485 -21.90 10.51 22.03
N GLU A 486 -21.99 10.21 23.33
CA GLU A 486 -23.04 10.76 24.22
C GLU A 486 -24.48 10.60 23.68
N GLY A 487 -24.75 9.43 23.05
CA GLY A 487 -26.08 9.10 22.52
C GLY A 487 -26.47 9.85 21.26
N LYS A 488 -25.51 10.43 20.55
CA LYS A 488 -25.68 11.12 19.27
C LYS A 488 -24.79 10.49 18.21
N ASP A 489 -25.23 10.57 16.97
CA ASP A 489 -24.49 10.06 15.82
C ASP A 489 -23.71 11.19 15.12
N TYR A 490 -22.50 10.86 14.69
CA TYR A 490 -21.60 11.77 14.01
C TYR A 490 -21.00 11.11 12.77
N LEU A 491 -20.67 11.96 11.80
CA LEU A 491 -20.00 11.59 10.56
C LEU A 491 -18.65 12.33 10.52
N LEU A 492 -17.57 11.58 10.30
CA LEU A 492 -16.26 12.11 9.91
C LEU A 492 -16.14 12.07 8.40
N LEU A 493 -15.66 13.15 7.80
CA LEU A 493 -15.23 13.21 6.41
C LEU A 493 -13.74 13.50 6.39
N ALA A 494 -12.93 12.46 6.14
CA ALA A 494 -11.50 12.58 5.93
C ALA A 494 -11.24 12.85 4.44
N ARG A 495 -10.56 13.97 4.16
CA ARG A 495 -10.37 14.47 2.81
C ARG A 495 -9.03 14.05 2.23
N GLN A 496 -9.01 13.78 0.94
CA GLN A 496 -7.74 13.59 0.21
C GLN A 496 -6.82 14.83 0.26
N THR A 497 -7.38 16.01 0.55
CA THR A 497 -6.61 17.25 0.76
C THR A 497 -5.93 17.32 2.12
N GLY A 498 -6.32 16.45 3.07
CA GLY A 498 -5.77 16.39 4.43
C GLY A 498 -6.67 16.97 5.51
N GLU A 499 -7.80 17.57 5.16
CA GLU A 499 -8.78 18.05 6.14
C GLU A 499 -9.53 16.88 6.78
N LEU A 500 -9.88 17.03 8.06
CA LEU A 500 -10.87 16.19 8.75
C LEU A 500 -12.03 17.05 9.21
N LEU A 501 -13.25 16.70 8.79
CA LEU A 501 -14.45 17.45 9.13
C LEU A 501 -15.36 16.58 9.99
N LEU A 502 -15.93 17.18 11.03
CA LEU A 502 -16.91 16.56 11.91
C LEU A 502 -18.30 17.10 11.63
N PHE A 503 -19.25 16.20 11.37
CA PHE A 503 -20.64 16.53 11.18
C PHE A 503 -21.51 15.82 12.24
N PHE A 504 -22.55 16.47 12.68
CA PHE A 504 -23.67 15.82 13.36
C PHE A 504 -24.58 15.17 12.32
N PHE A 505 -25.01 13.94 12.57
CA PHE A 505 -25.89 13.18 11.70
C PHE A 505 -27.16 12.76 12.45
N ASP A 506 -28.33 13.04 11.86
CA ASP A 506 -29.61 12.70 12.44
C ASP A 506 -30.33 11.64 11.60
N PHE A 507 -30.36 10.40 12.06
CA PHE A 507 -31.04 9.31 11.37
C PHE A 507 -32.55 9.49 11.21
N SER A 508 -33.18 10.33 12.03
CA SER A 508 -34.62 10.67 11.88
C SER A 508 -34.86 11.63 10.72
N ASN A 509 -33.84 12.42 10.35
CA ASN A 509 -33.86 13.35 9.23
C ASN A 509 -32.47 13.47 8.59
N ALA A 510 -32.13 12.54 7.70
CA ALA A 510 -30.84 12.45 7.05
C ALA A 510 -30.49 13.65 6.14
N GLU A 511 -31.44 14.55 5.85
CA GLU A 511 -31.15 15.83 5.18
C GLU A 511 -30.57 16.86 6.16
N ASN A 512 -30.69 16.63 7.47
CA ASN A 512 -30.21 17.52 8.52
C ASN A 512 -28.77 17.17 8.96
N ILE A 513 -27.85 17.11 8.00
CA ILE A 513 -26.42 16.96 8.27
C ILE A 513 -25.83 18.35 8.59
N LYS A 514 -25.24 18.51 9.77
CA LYS A 514 -24.71 19.79 10.24
C LYS A 514 -23.22 19.71 10.49
N LEU A 515 -22.46 20.60 9.85
CA LEU A 515 -21.04 20.77 10.18
C LEU A 515 -20.92 21.24 11.64
N VAL A 516 -20.20 20.46 12.43
CA VAL A 516 -19.87 20.77 13.83
C VAL A 516 -18.54 21.49 13.90
N GLN A 517 -17.54 20.96 13.18
CA GLN A 517 -16.20 21.51 13.16
C GLN A 517 -15.50 21.20 11.83
N SER A 518 -14.89 22.22 11.25
CA SER A 518 -13.84 22.09 10.22
C SER A 518 -12.49 21.95 10.92
N ASP A 519 -11.50 21.43 10.21
CA ASP A 519 -10.16 21.22 10.75
C ASP A 519 -10.15 20.43 12.08
N PHE A 520 -11.04 19.42 12.14
CA PHE A 520 -11.22 18.63 13.34
C PHE A 520 -9.90 17.96 13.73
N LEU A 521 -9.60 17.93 15.01
CA LEU A 521 -8.32 17.44 15.57
C LEU A 521 -7.08 18.16 14.98
N GLY A 522 -7.25 19.34 14.36
CA GLY A 522 -6.16 20.09 13.76
C GLY A 522 -5.67 19.53 12.41
N TYR A 523 -6.47 18.68 11.74
CA TYR A 523 -6.19 18.27 10.36
C TYR A 523 -6.71 19.31 9.38
N THR A 524 -5.80 19.96 8.69
CA THR A 524 -6.07 21.05 7.74
C THR A 524 -5.68 20.65 6.32
N ASP A 525 -6.15 21.39 5.32
CA ASP A 525 -5.67 21.26 3.94
C ASP A 525 -4.20 21.66 3.86
N ASN A 526 -3.32 20.68 3.92
CA ASN A 526 -1.89 20.87 3.75
C ASN A 526 -1.22 19.63 3.14
N PRO A 527 -0.06 19.80 2.45
CA PRO A 527 0.64 18.69 1.80
C PRO A 527 1.04 17.54 2.74
N GLY A 528 1.30 17.82 4.02
CA GLY A 528 1.74 16.82 4.99
C GLY A 528 0.65 15.83 5.40
N SER A 529 -0.62 16.26 5.41
CA SER A 529 -1.77 15.43 5.81
C SER A 529 -2.61 14.94 4.63
N ARG A 530 -2.17 15.10 3.38
CA ARG A 530 -2.89 14.61 2.19
C ARG A 530 -3.17 13.11 2.27
N ASN A 531 -4.21 12.69 1.55
CA ASN A 531 -4.71 11.31 1.54
C ASN A 531 -4.98 10.78 2.95
N LEU A 532 -5.57 11.63 3.79
CA LEU A 532 -5.93 11.29 5.16
C LEU A 532 -6.99 10.19 5.17
N ASN A 533 -6.69 9.10 5.87
CA ASN A 533 -7.64 8.05 6.20
C ASN A 533 -7.73 7.90 7.72
N VAL A 534 -8.92 7.56 8.19
CA VAL A 534 -9.21 7.42 9.62
C VAL A 534 -9.98 6.12 9.89
N HIS A 535 -9.85 5.61 11.10
CA HIS A 535 -10.66 4.48 11.57
C HIS A 535 -11.05 4.72 13.03
N VAL A 536 -12.36 4.76 13.29
CA VAL A 536 -12.89 4.95 14.63
C VAL A 536 -13.01 3.61 15.36
N VAL A 537 -12.41 3.55 16.52
CA VAL A 537 -12.65 2.46 17.49
C VAL A 537 -13.82 2.89 18.40
N PRO A 538 -14.99 2.23 18.29
CA PRO A 538 -16.16 2.62 19.04
C PRO A 538 -15.98 2.33 20.53
N GLY A 539 -16.60 3.16 21.38
CA GLY A 539 -16.59 3.00 22.82
C GLY A 539 -17.29 4.16 23.51
N LYS A 540 -17.34 4.14 24.86
CA LYS A 540 -17.84 5.30 25.62
C LYS A 540 -17.00 6.53 25.34
N ASN A 541 -15.70 6.36 25.28
CA ASN A 541 -14.70 7.34 24.87
C ASN A 541 -14.08 6.79 23.56
N PRO A 542 -14.59 7.19 22.39
CA PRO A 542 -14.11 6.63 21.14
C PRO A 542 -12.68 7.08 20.85
N SER A 543 -11.87 6.19 20.31
CA SER A 543 -10.52 6.48 19.85
C SER A 543 -10.42 6.40 18.33
N LEU A 544 -9.37 7.01 17.78
CA LEU A 544 -9.18 7.16 16.35
C LEU A 544 -7.77 6.72 15.95
N TYR A 545 -7.68 5.86 14.95
CA TYR A 545 -6.46 5.71 14.15
C TYR A 545 -6.54 6.64 12.95
N ALA A 546 -5.42 7.27 12.60
CA ALA A 546 -5.31 8.11 11.41
C ALA A 546 -3.98 7.89 10.71
N VAL A 547 -3.98 7.93 9.37
CA VAL A 547 -2.80 7.77 8.54
C VAL A 547 -2.83 8.79 7.39
N ASP A 548 -1.67 9.36 7.08
CA ASP A 548 -1.49 10.34 6.00
C ASP A 548 -0.74 9.73 4.80
N GLN A 549 -0.49 10.54 3.77
CA GLN A 549 0.20 10.11 2.54
C GLN A 549 1.64 9.61 2.74
N ARG A 550 2.25 9.86 3.90
CA ARG A 550 3.59 9.36 4.26
C ARG A 550 3.53 7.97 4.88
N GLY A 551 2.30 7.46 5.12
CA GLY A 551 2.08 6.21 5.83
C GLY A 551 2.38 6.29 7.31
N VAL A 552 2.35 7.50 7.90
CA VAL A 552 2.54 7.72 9.33
C VAL A 552 1.22 7.46 10.04
N LEU A 553 1.17 6.36 10.78
CA LEU A 553 0.02 5.96 11.57
C LEU A 553 0.09 6.61 12.96
N VAL A 554 -0.99 7.21 13.38
CA VAL A 554 -1.15 7.80 14.70
C VAL A 554 -2.42 7.28 15.39
N TYR A 555 -2.42 7.29 16.71
CA TYR A 555 -3.56 6.94 17.55
C TYR A 555 -3.95 8.14 18.40
N ILE A 556 -5.24 8.42 18.53
CA ILE A 556 -5.80 9.50 19.34
C ILE A 556 -6.83 8.88 20.29
N PRO A 557 -6.47 8.64 21.55
CA PRO A 557 -7.42 8.13 22.53
C PRO A 557 -8.45 9.22 22.86
N ASP A 558 -9.71 8.82 23.07
CA ASP A 558 -10.81 9.74 23.47
C ASP A 558 -10.85 11.05 22.66
N PHE A 559 -10.81 10.92 21.32
CA PHE A 559 -10.61 12.01 20.38
C PHE A 559 -11.72 13.09 20.41
N MET A 560 -12.83 12.82 21.07
CA MET A 560 -13.86 13.83 21.30
C MET A 560 -13.53 14.80 22.43
N ASN A 561 -12.65 14.43 23.33
CA ASN A 561 -12.27 15.23 24.51
C ASN A 561 -10.80 15.67 24.49
N GLN A 562 -9.94 15.05 23.67
CA GLN A 562 -8.52 15.38 23.58
C GLN A 562 -8.01 15.30 22.13
N VAL A 563 -6.91 16.00 21.86
CA VAL A 563 -6.32 16.11 20.50
C VAL A 563 -4.88 15.58 20.45
N GLU A 564 -4.36 15.05 21.55
CA GLU A 564 -3.01 14.50 21.60
C GLU A 564 -2.91 13.27 20.70
N ARG A 565 -1.85 13.23 19.89
CA ARG A 565 -1.58 12.16 18.93
C ARG A 565 -0.40 11.33 19.40
N GLU A 566 -0.61 10.04 19.50
CA GLU A 566 0.43 9.06 19.77
C GLU A 566 0.92 8.47 18.45
N THR A 567 2.20 8.60 18.15
CA THR A 567 2.78 7.97 16.96
C THR A 567 2.87 6.46 17.20
N ILE A 568 2.32 5.68 16.29
CA ILE A 568 2.42 4.24 16.30
C ILE A 568 3.80 3.80 15.82
N LEU A 569 4.41 2.87 16.55
CA LEU A 569 5.66 2.24 16.18
C LEU A 569 5.42 0.86 15.56
N VAL A 570 6.31 0.48 14.66
CA VAL A 570 6.39 -0.89 14.12
C VAL A 570 7.75 -1.47 14.45
N THR A 571 7.77 -2.77 14.75
CA THR A 571 9.00 -3.52 14.99
C THR A 571 9.72 -3.72 13.66
N THR A 572 10.94 -3.26 13.56
CA THR A 572 11.79 -3.36 12.35
C THR A 572 12.96 -4.33 12.54
N SER A 573 13.26 -4.70 13.77
CA SER A 573 14.17 -5.78 14.13
C SER A 573 13.85 -6.28 15.54
N PRO A 574 14.42 -7.38 16.02
CA PRO A 574 14.17 -7.87 17.38
C PRO A 574 14.45 -6.86 18.49
N THR A 575 15.25 -5.83 18.21
CA THR A 575 15.69 -4.83 19.20
C THR A 575 15.35 -3.40 18.81
N ALA A 576 14.66 -3.16 17.68
CA ALA A 576 14.40 -1.82 17.18
C ALA A 576 12.95 -1.67 16.69
N THR A 577 12.43 -0.48 16.92
CA THR A 577 11.15 -0.02 16.40
C THR A 577 11.34 1.27 15.62
N SER A 578 10.47 1.52 14.67
CA SER A 578 10.46 2.75 13.86
C SER A 578 9.04 3.28 13.71
N GLN A 579 8.92 4.57 13.43
CA GLN A 579 7.66 5.15 13.01
C GLN A 579 7.17 4.44 11.74
N SER A 580 5.87 4.17 11.64
CA SER A 580 5.30 3.50 10.47
C SER A 580 5.53 4.26 9.17
N ARG A 581 5.72 3.53 8.07
CA ARG A 581 5.86 4.03 6.69
C ARG A 581 5.03 3.12 5.78
N LEU A 582 3.71 3.24 5.89
CA LEU A 582 2.75 2.31 5.30
C LEU A 582 2.40 2.64 3.83
N GLY A 583 3.04 3.65 3.27
CA GLY A 583 2.74 4.12 1.92
C GLY A 583 1.54 5.05 1.85
N ARG A 584 1.13 5.37 0.63
CA ARG A 584 0.07 6.32 0.30
C ARG A 584 -1.29 5.63 0.23
N ASN A 585 -2.37 6.32 0.59
CA ASN A 585 -3.76 5.83 0.53
C ASN A 585 -3.97 4.54 1.34
N THR A 586 -3.35 4.46 2.51
CA THR A 586 -3.54 3.33 3.42
C THR A 586 -4.89 3.42 4.11
N TRP A 587 -5.71 2.39 3.97
CA TRP A 587 -6.98 2.23 4.67
C TRP A 587 -6.80 1.33 5.88
N ILE A 588 -7.56 1.60 6.94
CA ILE A 588 -7.38 0.95 8.23
C ILE A 588 -8.68 0.28 8.65
N THR A 589 -8.59 -0.95 9.12
CA THR A 589 -9.62 -1.57 9.96
C THR A 589 -8.97 -2.25 11.15
N SER A 590 -9.66 -2.32 12.29
CA SER A 590 -9.13 -2.95 13.50
C SER A 590 -9.84 -4.25 13.81
N LEU A 591 -9.08 -5.24 14.27
CA LEU A 591 -9.56 -6.54 14.69
C LEU A 591 -9.47 -6.64 16.22
N PRO A 592 -10.59 -6.50 16.95
CA PRO A 592 -10.60 -6.62 18.39
C PRO A 592 -10.10 -7.99 18.85
N LYS A 593 -9.17 -8.01 19.80
CA LYS A 593 -8.77 -9.25 20.45
C LYS A 593 -9.82 -9.68 21.47
N PRO A 594 -10.08 -10.98 21.63
CA PRO A 594 -10.94 -11.44 22.70
C PRO A 594 -10.33 -11.10 24.07
N PHE A 595 -11.17 -10.73 25.04
CA PHE A 595 -10.83 -10.51 26.44
C PHE A 595 -9.95 -9.30 26.79
N THR A 596 -9.42 -8.55 25.83
CA THR A 596 -8.62 -7.34 26.03
C THR A 596 -9.24 -6.18 25.26
N ASP A 597 -8.72 -4.96 25.47
CA ASP A 597 -9.01 -3.79 24.65
C ASP A 597 -8.03 -3.64 23.47
N GLU A 598 -7.09 -4.59 23.36
CA GLU A 598 -6.10 -4.62 22.29
C GLU A 598 -6.74 -4.95 20.95
N ARG A 599 -6.12 -4.48 19.89
CA ARG A 599 -6.58 -4.68 18.52
C ARG A 599 -5.39 -4.92 17.60
N ASP A 600 -5.52 -5.89 16.72
CA ASP A 600 -4.68 -5.96 15.55
C ASP A 600 -5.24 -5.02 14.46
N LEU A 601 -4.43 -4.65 13.49
CA LEU A 601 -4.86 -3.81 12.37
C LEU A 601 -4.68 -4.56 11.06
N VAL A 602 -5.64 -4.38 10.16
CA VAL A 602 -5.49 -4.76 8.75
C VAL A 602 -5.55 -3.51 7.91
N LEU A 603 -4.59 -3.40 7.03
CA LEU A 603 -4.39 -2.24 6.18
C LEU A 603 -4.64 -2.66 4.73
N GLY A 604 -5.40 -1.84 4.02
CA GLY A 604 -5.49 -1.87 2.58
C GLY A 604 -4.71 -0.70 1.98
N ASN A 605 -4.44 -0.75 0.70
CA ASN A 605 -3.64 0.29 0.03
C ASN A 605 -3.95 0.43 -1.46
N THR A 606 -3.26 1.36 -2.11
CA THR A 606 -3.43 1.63 -3.55
C THR A 606 -3.08 0.43 -4.42
N ALA A 607 -2.12 -0.42 -4.02
CA ALA A 607 -1.67 -1.56 -4.82
C ALA A 607 -2.58 -2.80 -4.70
N GLY A 608 -3.75 -2.69 -4.07
CA GLY A 608 -4.79 -3.71 -4.09
C GLY A 608 -4.65 -4.85 -3.09
N GLY A 609 -3.55 -4.96 -2.37
CA GLY A 609 -3.32 -6.01 -1.38
C GLY A 609 -3.64 -5.60 0.05
N LEU A 610 -3.30 -6.48 0.98
CA LEU A 610 -3.48 -6.27 2.42
C LEU A 610 -2.15 -6.37 3.17
N GLU A 611 -2.11 -5.76 4.35
CA GLU A 611 -1.03 -5.90 5.32
C GLU A 611 -1.62 -6.12 6.71
N TYR A 612 -1.02 -7.00 7.50
CA TYR A 612 -1.47 -7.31 8.86
C TYR A 612 -0.47 -6.82 9.89
N LEU A 613 -0.93 -5.96 10.80
CA LEU A 613 -0.16 -5.46 11.93
C LEU A 613 -0.69 -6.07 13.22
N LYS A 614 0.13 -6.88 13.88
CA LYS A 614 -0.17 -7.53 15.15
C LYS A 614 0.27 -6.63 16.30
N PHE A 615 -0.65 -6.32 17.20
CA PHE A 615 -0.36 -5.53 18.40
C PHE A 615 0.64 -6.26 19.31
N GLN A 616 1.65 -5.53 19.76
CA GLN A 616 2.66 -6.02 20.69
C GLN A 616 2.35 -5.51 22.11
N ALA A 617 1.93 -6.43 22.98
CA ALA A 617 1.70 -6.10 24.39
C ALA A 617 3.01 -5.83 25.12
N GLU A 618 3.06 -4.79 25.93
CA GLU A 618 4.15 -4.60 26.89
C GLU A 618 3.96 -5.54 28.10
N GLY A 619 4.80 -6.53 28.25
CA GLY A 619 4.81 -7.44 29.39
C GLY A 619 4.20 -8.83 29.11
N PRO A 620 4.30 -9.79 30.07
CA PRO A 620 3.69 -11.08 29.91
C PRO A 620 2.17 -10.93 29.82
N LEU A 621 1.56 -11.51 28.78
CA LEU A 621 0.10 -11.65 28.68
C LEU A 621 -0.45 -12.18 30.00
N PRO A 622 -1.67 -11.77 30.43
CA PRO A 622 -2.36 -12.39 31.57
C PRO A 622 -2.31 -13.91 31.37
N GLY A 623 -1.79 -14.64 32.36
CA GLY A 623 -1.32 -16.01 32.22
C GLY A 623 -2.29 -16.89 31.42
N GLU A 624 -1.78 -17.64 30.48
CA GLU A 624 -2.48 -18.68 29.71
C GLU A 624 -3.25 -19.68 30.60
N GLU A 625 -3.05 -19.61 31.91
CA GLU A 625 -3.64 -20.50 32.93
C GLU A 625 -5.07 -20.10 33.37
N ASP A 626 -5.56 -18.87 33.10
CA ASP A 626 -6.85 -18.43 33.57
C ASP A 626 -7.97 -18.61 32.53
N LEU A 627 -9.03 -19.32 32.91
CA LEU A 627 -10.25 -19.40 32.11
C LEU A 627 -10.95 -18.04 32.09
N LEU A 628 -10.76 -17.27 30.99
CA LEU A 628 -11.48 -16.03 30.73
C LEU A 628 -12.76 -16.33 29.97
N VAL A 629 -13.86 -15.64 30.32
CA VAL A 629 -15.18 -15.84 29.69
C VAL A 629 -15.88 -14.49 29.52
N LYS A 630 -16.64 -14.36 28.44
CA LYS A 630 -17.44 -13.16 28.14
C LYS A 630 -18.77 -13.53 27.54
N VAL A 631 -19.81 -12.73 27.85
CA VAL A 631 -21.16 -12.84 27.29
C VAL A 631 -21.61 -11.46 26.86
N TYR A 632 -22.03 -11.33 25.61
CA TYR A 632 -22.44 -10.03 25.06
C TYR A 632 -23.40 -10.17 23.86
N PRO A 633 -24.25 -9.16 23.60
CA PRO A 633 -24.52 -8.05 24.50
C PRO A 633 -25.12 -8.51 25.84
N ASN A 634 -24.83 -7.76 26.88
CA ASN A 634 -25.39 -8.02 28.18
C ASN A 634 -25.64 -6.71 28.92
N PRO A 635 -26.90 -6.24 29.08
CA PRO A 635 -28.17 -6.98 28.84
C PRO A 635 -28.48 -7.25 27.35
N ASN A 636 -29.41 -8.24 27.13
CA ASN A 636 -29.85 -8.65 25.80
C ASN A 636 -31.40 -8.94 25.80
N ARG A 637 -31.93 -9.35 24.64
CA ARG A 637 -33.35 -9.74 24.46
C ARG A 637 -33.53 -11.23 24.15
N GLY A 638 -32.63 -12.07 24.69
CA GLY A 638 -32.63 -13.51 24.44
C GLY A 638 -31.69 -13.97 23.34
N SER A 639 -31.00 -13.03 22.65
CA SER A 639 -29.91 -13.34 21.75
C SER A 639 -28.60 -12.72 22.30
N PHE A 640 -27.58 -13.56 22.43
CA PHE A 640 -26.27 -13.18 22.96
C PHE A 640 -25.18 -14.12 22.45
N LYS A 641 -23.94 -13.67 22.48
CA LYS A 641 -22.76 -14.45 22.12
C LYS A 641 -21.98 -14.83 23.37
N LEU A 642 -21.40 -16.02 23.33
CA LEU A 642 -20.53 -16.59 24.35
C LEU A 642 -19.12 -16.74 23.78
N ILE A 643 -18.10 -16.46 24.58
CA ILE A 643 -16.71 -16.76 24.24
C ILE A 643 -15.93 -17.16 25.49
N ALA A 644 -15.03 -18.13 25.36
CA ALA A 644 -14.09 -18.54 26.39
C ALA A 644 -12.66 -18.63 25.87
N SER A 645 -11.66 -18.30 26.70
CA SER A 645 -10.23 -18.37 26.32
C SER A 645 -9.72 -19.80 26.14
N GLN A 646 -10.45 -20.79 26.69
CA GLN A 646 -10.12 -22.20 26.61
C GLN A 646 -11.36 -22.98 26.19
N THR A 647 -11.19 -24.09 25.47
CA THR A 647 -12.30 -24.99 25.12
C THR A 647 -13.04 -25.41 26.40
N SER A 648 -14.32 -25.15 26.44
CA SER A 648 -15.13 -25.28 27.65
C SER A 648 -16.47 -25.89 27.37
N SER A 649 -16.94 -26.70 28.31
CA SER A 649 -18.33 -27.10 28.38
C SER A 649 -19.14 -25.96 29.01
N VAL A 650 -20.23 -25.54 28.36
CA VAL A 650 -21.08 -24.45 28.82
C VAL A 650 -22.47 -24.95 29.17
N THR A 651 -22.97 -24.54 30.32
CA THR A 651 -24.35 -24.82 30.78
C THR A 651 -25.06 -23.51 31.12
N LEU A 652 -26.27 -23.33 30.60
CA LEU A 652 -27.09 -22.15 30.94
C LEU A 652 -28.10 -22.52 32.02
N ILE A 653 -28.11 -21.76 33.12
CA ILE A 653 -28.98 -21.98 34.28
C ILE A 653 -29.76 -20.71 34.63
N SER A 654 -30.98 -20.89 35.13
CA SER A 654 -31.78 -19.79 35.69
C SER A 654 -31.21 -19.29 37.02
N SER A 655 -31.67 -18.13 37.48
CA SER A 655 -31.36 -17.63 38.82
C SER A 655 -31.75 -18.54 39.97
N LEU A 656 -32.66 -19.52 39.71
CA LEU A 656 -33.11 -20.54 40.68
C LEU A 656 -32.29 -21.83 40.56
N GLY A 657 -31.27 -21.88 39.70
CA GLY A 657 -30.41 -23.05 39.51
C GLY A 657 -31.00 -24.12 38.59
N GLN A 658 -32.11 -23.86 37.91
CA GLN A 658 -32.66 -24.76 36.91
C GLN A 658 -31.88 -24.68 35.61
N GLU A 659 -31.52 -25.79 35.05
CA GLU A 659 -30.88 -25.88 33.74
C GLU A 659 -31.87 -25.47 32.64
N ILE A 660 -31.47 -24.49 31.82
CA ILE A 660 -32.26 -23.98 30.69
C ILE A 660 -31.80 -24.64 29.39
N VAL A 661 -30.48 -24.74 29.21
CA VAL A 661 -29.84 -25.46 28.11
C VAL A 661 -28.78 -26.37 28.69
N GLY A 662 -28.84 -27.64 28.31
CA GLY A 662 -27.86 -28.64 28.69
C GLY A 662 -26.45 -28.29 28.21
N SER A 663 -25.51 -29.06 28.72
CA SER A 663 -24.09 -28.81 28.39
C SER A 663 -23.80 -28.93 26.91
N PHE A 664 -23.16 -27.94 26.36
CA PHE A 664 -22.62 -27.91 24.99
C PHE A 664 -21.16 -27.43 24.99
N GLU A 665 -20.40 -27.80 23.97
CA GLU A 665 -19.01 -27.46 23.85
C GLU A 665 -18.83 -26.10 23.16
N LEU A 666 -17.95 -25.27 23.70
CA LEU A 666 -17.52 -24.01 23.15
C LEU A 666 -15.99 -24.07 22.91
N THR A 667 -15.60 -24.00 21.65
CA THR A 667 -14.18 -24.01 21.27
C THR A 667 -13.44 -22.75 21.79
N ALA A 668 -12.20 -22.91 22.19
CA ALA A 668 -11.35 -21.81 22.65
C ALA A 668 -11.34 -20.65 21.66
N ASN A 669 -11.52 -19.43 22.17
CA ASN A 669 -11.49 -18.17 21.44
C ASN A 669 -12.48 -18.05 20.25
N SER A 670 -13.48 -18.95 20.19
CA SER A 670 -14.57 -18.90 19.22
C SER A 670 -15.81 -18.28 19.81
N GLU A 671 -16.52 -17.47 19.03
CA GLU A 671 -17.85 -16.97 19.41
C GLU A 671 -18.91 -18.01 19.08
N LEU A 672 -19.83 -18.20 20.01
CA LEU A 672 -21.07 -18.99 19.79
C LEU A 672 -22.28 -18.10 20.05
N GLU A 673 -23.07 -17.87 19.02
CA GLU A 673 -24.34 -17.15 19.15
C GLU A 673 -25.44 -18.08 19.67
N ILE A 674 -26.12 -17.63 20.70
CA ILE A 674 -27.24 -18.30 21.30
C ILE A 674 -28.46 -17.41 21.19
N THR A 675 -29.53 -17.94 20.59
CA THR A 675 -30.85 -17.29 20.56
C THR A 675 -31.88 -18.21 21.24
N LEU A 676 -32.42 -17.74 22.33
CA LEU A 676 -33.40 -18.49 23.15
C LEU A 676 -34.59 -17.60 23.52
N PRO A 677 -35.81 -18.14 23.54
CA PRO A 677 -37.01 -17.43 23.98
C PRO A 677 -37.02 -17.29 25.51
N LEU A 678 -36.08 -16.53 26.06
CA LEU A 678 -35.96 -16.36 27.50
C LEU A 678 -36.91 -15.28 28.01
N ALA A 679 -37.54 -15.52 29.14
CA ALA A 679 -38.30 -14.48 29.84
C ALA A 679 -37.35 -13.44 30.43
N PRO A 680 -37.77 -12.14 30.56
CA PRO A 680 -36.97 -11.15 31.25
C PRO A 680 -36.53 -11.62 32.63
N GLY A 681 -35.23 -11.52 32.91
CA GLY A 681 -34.66 -12.05 34.16
C GLY A 681 -33.16 -12.21 34.15
N LEU A 682 -32.66 -12.81 35.23
CA LEU A 682 -31.25 -13.11 35.43
C LEU A 682 -30.98 -14.59 35.14
N TYR A 683 -29.99 -14.85 34.28
CA TYR A 683 -29.50 -16.19 33.96
C TYR A 683 -27.98 -16.24 34.21
N ILE A 684 -27.42 -17.43 34.20
CA ILE A 684 -25.99 -17.67 34.43
C ILE A 684 -25.49 -18.65 33.36
N ALA A 685 -24.46 -18.28 32.64
CA ALA A 685 -23.67 -19.20 31.86
C ALA A 685 -22.49 -19.70 32.72
N ARG A 686 -22.38 -21.00 32.89
CA ARG A 686 -21.28 -21.67 33.57
C ARG A 686 -20.40 -22.34 32.53
N PHE A 687 -19.16 -21.96 32.53
CA PHE A 687 -18.10 -22.49 31.66
C PHE A 687 -17.22 -23.42 32.50
N THR A 688 -16.86 -24.57 31.99
CA THR A 688 -15.95 -25.52 32.64
C THR A 688 -14.97 -26.05 31.59
N ASN A 689 -13.68 -25.82 31.78
CA ASN A 689 -12.65 -26.33 30.87
C ASN A 689 -12.31 -27.83 31.14
N ALA A 690 -11.44 -28.41 30.32
CA ALA A 690 -11.01 -29.80 30.41
C ALA A 690 -10.30 -30.15 31.75
N GLU A 691 -9.68 -29.13 32.38
CA GLU A 691 -9.04 -29.29 33.70
C GLU A 691 -10.00 -29.19 34.88
N GLY A 692 -11.30 -28.94 34.62
CA GLY A 692 -12.31 -28.77 35.65
C GLY A 692 -12.35 -27.37 36.26
N LYS A 693 -11.57 -26.40 35.77
CA LYS A 693 -11.72 -25.00 36.19
C LYS A 693 -13.04 -24.48 35.68
N SER A 694 -13.83 -23.84 36.56
CA SER A 694 -15.14 -23.31 36.20
C SER A 694 -15.24 -21.82 36.45
N LYS A 695 -15.88 -21.11 35.51
CA LYS A 695 -16.20 -19.68 35.61
C LYS A 695 -17.67 -19.45 35.25
N SER A 696 -18.32 -18.54 35.94
CA SER A 696 -19.74 -18.22 35.71
C SER A 696 -19.90 -16.76 35.34
N GLN A 697 -20.70 -16.49 34.30
CA GLN A 697 -21.02 -15.15 33.83
C GLN A 697 -22.53 -14.92 33.94
N LYS A 698 -22.94 -13.76 34.48
CA LYS A 698 -24.35 -13.36 34.53
C LYS A 698 -24.84 -12.89 33.18
N ILE A 699 -26.06 -13.27 32.82
CA ILE A 699 -26.78 -12.84 31.62
C ILE A 699 -28.06 -12.16 32.07
N VAL A 700 -28.24 -10.92 31.65
CA VAL A 700 -29.45 -10.14 31.92
C VAL A 700 -30.30 -10.09 30.66
N VAL A 701 -31.54 -10.57 30.74
CA VAL A 701 -32.52 -10.52 29.65
C VAL A 701 -33.63 -9.55 30.02
N TRP A 702 -34.05 -8.69 29.09
CA TRP A 702 -35.05 -7.63 29.29
C TRP A 702 -36.04 -7.46 28.12
#